data_7faf898c8189039f1e51934a14565a0d
#
_entry.id   7faf898c8189039f1e51934a14565a0d
#
_cell.length_a   1.000
_cell.length_b   1.000
_cell.length_c   1.000
_cell.angle_alpha   90.00
_cell.angle_beta   90.00
_cell.angle_gamma   90.00
#
_symmetry.space_group_name_H-M   'P 1'
#
loop_
_entity.id
_entity.type
_entity.pdbx_description
1 polymer ?
#
loop_
_entity_poly.entity_id
_entity_poly.type
_entity_poly.pdbx_seq_one_letter_code
_entity_poly.pdbx_strand_id
1 'polypeptide(L)'
;MRSPQDLSRLPRRSARRGRVWIVVAVVVLIVLVASLKTLATFFTDYLWFSSVNLSSEWRHLFVVKAGLFFGFALLFFVILWVNLAVVDRLAPSELALGPEDELVRRYQQRVTPRAVLVRTVVSVVVALIAASGAIGQWRNYLLFTDGVYFTGPNRNDPQFHKNIGFFLFKLPFLSFIVQWAFVSLVVMAVIVVIAHYLNGGIRVPSGSPSVAPQVKVHLSVLLACMALVKAVGYILARYNLDLSQNGYVQGATYTDVHARLPALTLLFWISLLAAVILLINIRRRGWALPVLGVGLWAFVAIVVGAIYPAIVQAVKVTPAQNRLEQPYIARNIAATRSALGVNNVRQSTFSATQSLTSPQVVANQPTLGNVQLWDPTQASATYTKLQATRSYYSFNTLAMDRYAIKGTSGNPGTTVPMVVGVRQVNDSDLPSQGWVNTHLQYTHGYGMILAPANATTSQQPSFAISQVPSRSSPGAPQITQPRVYFGVNNPNGGDASYVLADTRQPEIDYQASASQNPTTSTYHGNGGVQLNNFFVKTAFAIRFGDFNLFVSDLVTHQSRLMFVRDITQMAQKAAPFLSFDSDPYPVLSGGQIYWVLDAYTTSDNYPYAQNANTTSLPGNSGLNQNLNYVRNSVKVVVNAYSGQMRFYDVSALTKTSDPILETWEKVFPGMFTPVSQMPASLRAHLRYPEDLLTVQAAMYGKYHIIQPLAFYNATNAWNVSPSAGAGSPDQALPQTFTTNSQGGVTSQLARMSPIYELFKVPGQTAPSFNLVDAFVPVSMGDQIQTMAGLIVAGSDPSDYGKLTVFQTPPIDGPALIDADIAATQAVSTKITFLNQSGSSVLLGSLQVVPVGNSMLYFRPFYVQSSRNPFPKLDYYIVVYAGSQGTSRVGFDTTLTAALQDLFQVSLPGQTGTGTTPPTGSTSPVSQNVQALISQANSDFNQAQTDLKAGNFAAYGTDEAALQKVIQQLVQATGTPGPSKT
;
A
#
# COMPACT_ATOMS: atom_id res chain seq x y z
N MET A 1 -76.59 38.55 48.10
CA MET A 1 -76.49 38.21 46.69
C MET A 1 -75.16 37.45 46.51
N ARG A 2 -75.16 36.31 45.90
CA ARG A 2 -74.15 35.27 45.95
C ARG A 2 -73.00 35.60 44.95
N SER A 3 -71.79 35.37 45.44
CA SER A 3 -70.56 35.37 44.67
C SER A 3 -70.45 34.13 43.77
N PRO A 4 -69.83 34.17 42.58
CA PRO A 4 -69.53 33.01 41.81
C PRO A 4 -68.19 32.38 42.26
N GLN A 5 -68.30 31.15 42.65
CA GLN A 5 -67.22 30.31 43.09
C GLN A 5 -66.55 29.58 41.93
N ASP A 6 -65.25 29.33 42.09
CA ASP A 6 -64.43 28.15 41.71
C ASP A 6 -64.68 27.50 40.36
N LEU A 7 -63.80 27.82 39.43
CA LEU A 7 -63.45 26.89 38.36
C LEU A 7 -62.16 26.17 38.73
N SER A 8 -62.34 24.89 39.07
CA SER A 8 -61.31 23.90 39.43
C SER A 8 -60.17 23.87 38.44
N ARG A 9 -58.97 24.06 39.01
CA ARG A 9 -57.69 23.81 38.34
C ARG A 9 -57.54 22.30 38.11
N LEU A 10 -57.73 21.82 36.90
CA LEU A 10 -57.33 20.50 36.46
C LEU A 10 -55.77 20.39 36.44
N PRO A 11 -55.18 19.30 36.88
CA PRO A 11 -53.72 19.13 36.96
C PRO A 11 -53.14 18.82 35.58
N ARG A 12 -52.54 19.84 34.96
CA ARG A 12 -51.74 19.71 33.72
C ARG A 12 -50.39 18.98 33.88
N ARG A 13 -50.33 17.90 34.64
CA ARG A 13 -49.03 17.18 34.98
C ARG A 13 -48.78 15.86 34.22
N SER A 14 -49.70 15.32 33.45
CA SER A 14 -49.52 13.98 32.86
C SER A 14 -48.93 13.97 31.41
N ALA A 15 -49.14 15.01 30.62
CA ALA A 15 -48.73 15.01 29.20
C ALA A 15 -47.19 15.14 28.97
N ARG A 16 -46.46 15.75 29.89
CA ARG A 16 -44.96 15.85 29.75
C ARG A 16 -44.28 14.54 30.09
N ARG A 17 -44.76 13.76 31.04
CA ARG A 17 -44.19 12.44 31.42
C ARG A 17 -44.37 11.43 30.27
N GLY A 18 -45.51 11.37 29.60
CA GLY A 18 -45.77 10.46 28.48
C GLY A 18 -44.80 10.69 27.30
N ARG A 19 -44.55 11.93 26.91
CA ARG A 19 -43.62 12.28 25.83
C ARG A 19 -42.18 11.90 26.14
N VAL A 20 -41.74 12.05 27.41
CA VAL A 20 -40.39 11.64 27.83
C VAL A 20 -40.24 10.11 27.76
N TRP A 21 -41.26 9.35 28.20
CA TRP A 21 -41.21 7.88 28.07
C TRP A 21 -41.24 7.39 26.62
N ILE A 22 -41.96 8.07 25.72
CA ILE A 22 -41.92 7.75 24.28
C ILE A 22 -40.53 8.01 23.70
N VAL A 23 -39.90 9.15 24.02
CA VAL A 23 -38.52 9.44 23.59
C VAL A 23 -37.54 8.42 24.16
N VAL A 24 -37.67 8.07 25.45
CA VAL A 24 -36.84 7.03 26.07
C VAL A 24 -37.04 5.67 25.39
N ALA A 25 -38.29 5.29 25.10
CA ALA A 25 -38.61 4.03 24.44
C ALA A 25 -38.01 3.99 22.99
N VAL A 26 -38.11 5.10 22.25
CA VAL A 26 -37.50 5.22 20.91
C VAL A 26 -35.97 5.14 20.98
N VAL A 27 -35.35 5.84 21.94
CA VAL A 27 -33.89 5.77 22.14
C VAL A 27 -33.45 4.35 22.51
N VAL A 28 -34.19 3.69 23.43
CA VAL A 28 -33.93 2.30 23.83
C VAL A 28 -34.11 1.37 22.64
N LEU A 29 -35.11 1.57 21.79
CA LEU A 29 -35.34 0.77 20.59
C LEU A 29 -34.18 0.96 19.57
N ILE A 30 -33.74 2.21 19.33
CA ILE A 30 -32.59 2.51 18.46
C ILE A 30 -31.31 1.85 19.00
N VAL A 31 -31.04 1.97 20.30
CA VAL A 31 -29.89 1.33 20.95
C VAL A 31 -29.98 -0.19 20.85
N LEU A 32 -31.17 -0.76 21.02
CA LEU A 32 -31.41 -2.20 20.93
C LEU A 32 -31.17 -2.70 19.48
N VAL A 33 -31.71 -2.00 18.47
CA VAL A 33 -31.50 -2.33 17.03
C VAL A 33 -30.01 -2.21 16.65
N ALA A 34 -29.35 -1.13 17.08
CA ALA A 34 -27.91 -0.95 16.84
C ALA A 34 -27.07 -2.02 17.54
N SER A 35 -27.45 -2.41 18.76
CA SER A 35 -26.80 -3.48 19.51
C SER A 35 -26.98 -4.84 18.85
N LEU A 36 -28.17 -5.13 18.28
CA LEU A 36 -28.42 -6.38 17.55
C LEU A 36 -27.55 -6.50 16.30
N LYS A 37 -27.42 -5.43 15.53
CA LYS A 37 -26.54 -5.41 14.34
C LYS A 37 -25.07 -5.62 14.74
N THR A 38 -24.63 -4.97 15.82
CA THR A 38 -23.26 -5.13 16.35
C THR A 38 -23.01 -6.57 16.81
N LEU A 39 -23.95 -7.17 17.54
CA LEU A 39 -23.85 -8.56 18.00
C LEU A 39 -23.88 -9.54 16.81
N ALA A 40 -24.74 -9.31 15.83
CA ALA A 40 -24.79 -10.10 14.61
C ALA A 40 -23.46 -10.03 13.83
N THR A 41 -22.90 -8.82 13.67
CA THR A 41 -21.60 -8.63 13.02
C THR A 41 -20.49 -9.34 13.79
N PHE A 42 -20.44 -9.20 15.11
CA PHE A 42 -19.46 -9.88 15.97
C PHE A 42 -19.54 -11.41 15.85
N PHE A 43 -20.75 -11.96 15.89
CA PHE A 43 -20.97 -13.40 15.76
C PHE A 43 -20.62 -13.93 14.36
N THR A 44 -21.04 -13.23 13.30
CA THR A 44 -20.72 -13.61 11.93
C THR A 44 -19.25 -13.44 11.59
N ASP A 45 -18.55 -12.47 12.20
CA ASP A 45 -17.09 -12.36 12.11
C ASP A 45 -16.40 -13.58 12.74
N TYR A 46 -16.83 -14.01 13.92
CA TYR A 46 -16.31 -15.26 14.51
C TYR A 46 -16.51 -16.46 13.59
N LEU A 47 -17.69 -16.58 12.96
CA LEU A 47 -17.96 -17.65 12.00
C LEU A 47 -17.04 -17.58 10.77
N TRP A 48 -16.76 -16.37 10.28
CA TRP A 48 -15.81 -16.18 9.18
C TRP A 48 -14.40 -16.64 9.57
N PHE A 49 -13.90 -16.21 10.72
CA PHE A 49 -12.59 -16.66 11.23
C PHE A 49 -12.55 -18.19 11.40
N SER A 50 -13.64 -18.79 11.83
CA SER A 50 -13.76 -20.24 11.91
C SER A 50 -13.70 -20.91 10.54
N SER A 51 -14.31 -20.31 9.51
CA SER A 51 -14.33 -20.86 8.13
C SER A 51 -12.97 -20.83 7.45
N VAL A 52 -12.08 -19.93 7.87
CA VAL A 52 -10.69 -19.84 7.38
C VAL A 52 -9.67 -20.47 8.34
N ASN A 53 -10.12 -21.22 9.36
CA ASN A 53 -9.31 -21.88 10.39
C ASN A 53 -8.46 -20.95 11.27
N LEU A 54 -8.93 -19.72 11.52
CA LEU A 54 -8.26 -18.69 12.35
C LEU A 54 -9.13 -18.29 13.56
N SER A 55 -9.94 -19.19 14.10
CA SER A 55 -10.80 -18.90 15.23
C SER A 55 -10.03 -18.72 16.55
N SER A 56 -8.85 -19.33 16.70
CA SER A 56 -7.94 -19.18 17.84
C SER A 56 -7.38 -17.75 17.89
N GLU A 57 -6.93 -17.25 16.75
CA GLU A 57 -6.35 -15.91 16.58
C GLU A 57 -7.39 -14.82 16.89
N TRP A 58 -8.61 -14.99 16.38
CA TRP A 58 -9.71 -14.08 16.67
C TRP A 58 -10.05 -14.05 18.18
N ARG A 59 -10.14 -15.22 18.83
CA ARG A 59 -10.41 -15.30 20.27
C ARG A 59 -9.29 -14.67 21.10
N HIS A 60 -8.03 -14.93 20.73
CA HIS A 60 -6.87 -14.34 21.39
C HIS A 60 -6.91 -12.80 21.30
N LEU A 61 -7.08 -12.26 20.09
CA LEU A 61 -7.20 -10.81 19.88
C LEU A 61 -8.38 -10.20 20.63
N PHE A 62 -9.52 -10.88 20.67
CA PHE A 62 -10.69 -10.43 21.42
C PHE A 62 -10.41 -10.37 22.93
N VAL A 63 -9.83 -11.44 23.49
CA VAL A 63 -9.50 -11.50 24.93
C VAL A 63 -8.49 -10.41 25.30
N VAL A 64 -7.48 -10.19 24.49
CA VAL A 64 -6.49 -9.12 24.71
C VAL A 64 -7.13 -7.74 24.67
N LYS A 65 -7.94 -7.44 23.63
CA LYS A 65 -8.65 -6.15 23.51
C LYS A 65 -9.62 -5.91 24.67
N ALA A 66 -10.37 -6.92 25.04
CA ALA A 66 -11.31 -6.87 26.18
C ALA A 66 -10.55 -6.73 27.52
N GLY A 67 -9.47 -7.49 27.71
CA GLY A 67 -8.62 -7.42 28.89
C GLY A 67 -8.01 -6.03 29.09
N LEU A 68 -7.48 -5.42 28.01
CA LEU A 68 -6.99 -4.06 28.05
C LEU A 68 -8.09 -3.06 28.43
N PHE A 69 -9.25 -3.13 27.76
CA PHE A 69 -10.37 -2.22 28.05
C PHE A 69 -10.84 -2.32 29.48
N PHE A 70 -11.20 -3.51 29.93
CA PHE A 70 -11.74 -3.70 31.29
C PHE A 70 -10.68 -3.50 32.39
N GLY A 71 -9.41 -3.87 32.11
CA GLY A 71 -8.31 -3.63 33.04
C GLY A 71 -8.08 -2.15 33.31
N PHE A 72 -7.95 -1.35 32.23
CA PHE A 72 -7.78 0.11 32.37
C PHE A 72 -9.04 0.80 32.87
N ALA A 73 -10.23 0.34 32.51
CA ALA A 73 -11.50 0.86 33.05
C ALA A 73 -11.61 0.61 34.53
N LEU A 74 -11.34 -0.61 35.00
CA LEU A 74 -11.39 -0.96 36.42
C LEU A 74 -10.38 -0.17 37.24
N LEU A 75 -9.14 -0.05 36.73
CA LEU A 75 -8.10 0.73 37.40
C LEU A 75 -8.52 2.19 37.57
N PHE A 76 -8.97 2.83 36.47
CA PHE A 76 -9.43 4.21 36.52
C PHE A 76 -10.66 4.37 37.42
N PHE A 77 -11.63 3.47 37.31
CA PHE A 77 -12.83 3.46 38.15
C PHE A 77 -12.48 3.44 39.66
N VAL A 78 -11.61 2.50 40.06
CA VAL A 78 -11.23 2.36 41.48
C VAL A 78 -10.56 3.63 41.97
N ILE A 79 -9.59 4.16 41.23
CA ILE A 79 -8.85 5.35 41.65
C ILE A 79 -9.78 6.57 41.72
N LEU A 80 -10.63 6.81 40.69
CA LEU A 80 -11.57 7.94 40.69
C LEU A 80 -12.62 7.80 41.79
N TRP A 81 -13.19 6.61 41.96
CA TRP A 81 -14.19 6.37 42.97
C TRP A 81 -13.67 6.60 44.40
N VAL A 82 -12.44 6.14 44.69
CA VAL A 82 -11.75 6.39 45.93
C VAL A 82 -11.50 7.89 46.17
N ASN A 83 -11.01 8.61 45.16
CA ASN A 83 -10.78 10.05 45.23
C ASN A 83 -12.08 10.82 45.48
N LEU A 84 -13.18 10.47 44.82
CA LEU A 84 -14.48 11.10 45.06
C LEU A 84 -15.02 10.74 46.48
N ALA A 85 -14.74 9.53 46.98
CA ALA A 85 -15.09 9.15 48.36
C ALA A 85 -14.28 9.98 49.37
N VAL A 86 -13.03 10.29 49.11
CA VAL A 86 -12.20 11.19 49.90
C VAL A 86 -12.75 12.62 49.88
N VAL A 87 -13.17 13.12 48.69
CA VAL A 87 -13.84 14.43 48.58
C VAL A 87 -15.06 14.54 49.48
N ASP A 88 -15.93 13.49 49.45
CA ASP A 88 -17.14 13.47 50.29
C ASP A 88 -16.80 13.46 51.79
N ARG A 89 -15.74 12.74 52.22
CA ARG A 89 -15.29 12.69 53.60
C ARG A 89 -14.62 13.98 54.09
N LEU A 90 -14.00 14.73 53.15
CA LEU A 90 -13.34 16.00 53.44
C LEU A 90 -14.27 17.23 53.31
N ALA A 91 -15.54 17.00 52.97
CA ALA A 91 -16.54 18.08 52.88
C ALA A 91 -16.69 18.77 54.27
N PRO A 92 -16.70 20.11 54.35
CA PRO A 92 -16.91 20.84 55.57
C PRO A 92 -18.27 20.54 56.20
N SER A 93 -18.30 20.29 57.53
CA SER A 93 -19.53 19.94 58.28
C SER A 93 -20.44 21.14 58.51
N GLU A 94 -19.90 22.37 58.56
CA GLU A 94 -20.66 23.61 58.76
C GLU A 94 -20.42 24.56 57.58
N LEU A 95 -21.46 24.80 56.78
CA LEU A 95 -21.42 25.69 55.64
C LEU A 95 -22.35 26.90 55.87
N ALA A 96 -21.76 28.06 56.17
CA ALA A 96 -22.47 29.34 56.04
C ALA A 96 -22.57 29.68 54.54
N LEU A 97 -23.67 29.27 53.88
CA LEU A 97 -23.91 29.49 52.43
C LEU A 97 -24.47 30.89 52.19
N GLY A 98 -23.76 31.69 51.42
CA GLY A 98 -24.23 33.00 50.91
C GLY A 98 -25.28 32.90 49.82
N PRO A 99 -25.90 34.04 49.44
CA PRO A 99 -26.86 34.06 48.31
C PRO A 99 -26.25 33.62 46.95
N GLU A 100 -24.94 33.75 46.80
CA GLU A 100 -24.18 33.42 45.56
C GLU A 100 -23.91 31.90 45.40
N ASP A 101 -24.15 31.09 46.47
CA ASP A 101 -23.88 29.65 46.48
C ASP A 101 -25.09 28.77 46.05
N GLU A 102 -25.97 29.27 45.21
CA GLU A 102 -27.21 28.56 44.80
C GLU A 102 -26.91 27.18 44.15
N LEU A 103 -25.85 27.07 43.34
CA LEU A 103 -25.41 25.80 42.71
C LEU A 103 -24.99 24.77 43.78
N VAL A 104 -24.19 25.18 44.77
CA VAL A 104 -23.75 24.33 45.88
C VAL A 104 -24.96 23.87 46.70
N ARG A 105 -25.90 24.76 46.97
CA ARG A 105 -27.15 24.46 47.74
C ARG A 105 -28.03 23.46 47.01
N ARG A 106 -28.24 23.64 45.67
CA ARG A 106 -28.98 22.70 44.82
C ARG A 106 -28.30 21.32 44.76
N TYR A 107 -26.98 21.30 44.66
CA TYR A 107 -26.20 20.06 44.64
C TYR A 107 -26.35 19.32 45.97
N GLN A 108 -26.18 19.98 47.09
CA GLN A 108 -26.31 19.40 48.44
C GLN A 108 -27.72 18.86 48.72
N GLN A 109 -28.75 19.57 48.30
CA GLN A 109 -30.13 19.13 48.51
C GLN A 109 -30.53 17.91 47.65
N ARG A 110 -30.01 17.80 46.40
CA ARG A 110 -30.44 16.77 45.46
C ARG A 110 -29.47 15.61 45.35
N VAL A 111 -28.17 15.86 45.42
CA VAL A 111 -27.11 14.90 45.13
C VAL A 111 -26.51 14.29 46.38
N THR A 112 -26.28 15.05 47.43
CA THR A 112 -25.67 14.54 48.68
C THR A 112 -26.43 13.34 49.29
N PRO A 113 -27.80 13.28 49.28
CA PRO A 113 -28.51 12.10 49.76
C PRO A 113 -28.27 10.83 48.90
N ARG A 114 -27.73 11.02 47.65
CA ARG A 114 -27.44 9.96 46.70
C ARG A 114 -25.98 9.94 46.28
N ALA A 115 -25.10 10.47 47.10
CA ALA A 115 -23.69 10.68 46.76
C ALA A 115 -23.00 9.39 46.28
N VAL A 116 -23.26 8.24 46.88
CA VAL A 116 -22.71 6.95 46.49
C VAL A 116 -23.13 6.56 45.07
N LEU A 117 -24.40 6.73 44.72
CA LEU A 117 -24.93 6.43 43.39
C LEU A 117 -24.29 7.35 42.35
N VAL A 118 -24.30 8.67 42.57
CA VAL A 118 -23.74 9.67 41.64
C VAL A 118 -22.24 9.44 41.44
N ARG A 119 -21.50 9.20 42.53
CA ARG A 119 -20.07 8.88 42.48
C ARG A 119 -19.81 7.63 41.65
N THR A 120 -20.60 6.57 41.88
CA THR A 120 -20.44 5.31 41.11
C THR A 120 -20.74 5.52 39.64
N VAL A 121 -21.86 6.18 39.30
CA VAL A 121 -22.24 6.45 37.90
C VAL A 121 -21.20 7.32 37.18
N VAL A 122 -20.78 8.42 37.81
CA VAL A 122 -19.74 9.30 37.25
C VAL A 122 -18.44 8.54 37.03
N SER A 123 -18.01 7.77 38.06
CA SER A 123 -16.77 6.98 37.96
C SER A 123 -16.84 5.92 36.88
N VAL A 124 -17.98 5.23 36.70
CA VAL A 124 -18.17 4.25 35.61
C VAL A 124 -18.11 4.93 34.25
N VAL A 125 -18.87 6.01 34.06
CA VAL A 125 -18.92 6.70 32.72
C VAL A 125 -17.54 7.23 32.33
N VAL A 126 -16.86 7.92 33.26
CA VAL A 126 -15.53 8.48 32.95
C VAL A 126 -14.51 7.36 32.77
N ALA A 127 -14.57 6.26 33.51
CA ALA A 127 -13.67 5.13 33.37
C ALA A 127 -13.81 4.43 32.02
N LEU A 128 -15.04 4.26 31.53
CA LEU A 128 -15.28 3.69 30.21
C LEU A 128 -14.71 4.58 29.09
N ILE A 129 -14.85 5.90 29.23
CA ILE A 129 -14.27 6.87 28.29
C ILE A 129 -12.74 6.83 28.36
N ALA A 130 -12.15 6.86 29.57
CA ALA A 130 -10.69 6.86 29.76
C ALA A 130 -10.03 5.56 29.28
N ALA A 131 -10.75 4.44 29.31
CA ALA A 131 -10.26 3.14 28.86
C ALA A 131 -10.39 2.92 27.33
N SER A 132 -11.22 3.71 26.64
CA SER A 132 -11.49 3.48 25.20
C SER A 132 -10.22 3.51 24.32
N GLY A 133 -9.27 4.39 24.65
CA GLY A 133 -7.99 4.47 23.94
C GLY A 133 -7.06 3.27 24.18
N ALA A 134 -7.26 2.49 25.26
CA ALA A 134 -6.42 1.33 25.56
C ALA A 134 -6.65 0.16 24.58
N ILE A 135 -7.84 0.06 24.00
CA ILE A 135 -8.16 -0.97 23.00
C ILE A 135 -7.21 -0.86 21.80
N GLY A 136 -6.91 0.35 21.33
CA GLY A 136 -6.00 0.58 20.20
C GLY A 136 -4.55 0.14 20.46
N GLN A 137 -4.16 -0.06 21.72
CA GLN A 137 -2.81 -0.46 22.11
C GLN A 137 -2.57 -1.98 22.12
N TRP A 138 -3.52 -2.79 21.64
CA TRP A 138 -3.42 -4.24 21.62
C TRP A 138 -2.16 -4.76 20.93
N ARG A 139 -1.74 -4.13 19.80
CA ARG A 139 -0.50 -4.45 19.08
C ARG A 139 0.72 -4.18 19.95
N ASN A 140 0.81 -2.98 20.53
CA ASN A 140 1.93 -2.61 21.40
C ASN A 140 1.98 -3.48 22.67
N TYR A 141 0.82 -3.89 23.21
CA TYR A 141 0.74 -4.80 24.36
C TYR A 141 1.28 -6.19 24.01
N LEU A 142 0.86 -6.79 22.89
CA LEU A 142 1.36 -8.10 22.46
C LEU A 142 2.85 -8.08 22.15
N LEU A 143 3.33 -7.05 21.45
CA LEU A 143 4.76 -6.84 21.23
C LEU A 143 5.53 -6.63 22.56
N PHE A 144 4.90 -5.99 23.55
CA PHE A 144 5.49 -5.80 24.87
C PHE A 144 5.63 -7.11 25.64
N THR A 145 4.63 -7.98 25.61
CA THR A 145 4.63 -9.26 26.36
C THR A 145 5.54 -10.31 25.74
N ASP A 146 5.51 -10.44 24.41
CA ASP A 146 6.08 -11.55 23.67
C ASP A 146 7.30 -11.19 22.82
N GLY A 147 7.66 -9.89 22.73
CA GLY A 147 8.74 -9.39 21.91
C GLY A 147 10.07 -10.08 22.12
N VAL A 148 10.69 -10.53 21.04
CA VAL A 148 11.98 -11.20 21.01
C VAL A 148 13.13 -10.20 20.88
N TYR A 149 14.36 -10.63 21.18
CA TYR A 149 15.53 -9.78 21.04
C TYR A 149 16.06 -9.81 19.62
N PHE A 150 16.51 -8.65 19.13
CA PHE A 150 17.29 -8.57 17.90
C PHE A 150 18.63 -9.29 18.10
N THR A 151 19.04 -10.04 17.08
CA THR A 151 20.30 -10.80 17.05
C THR A 151 21.25 -10.23 16.01
N GLY A 152 22.49 -10.68 15.96
CA GLY A 152 23.47 -10.25 14.98
C GLY A 152 24.32 -9.02 15.42
N PRO A 153 25.15 -8.45 14.51
CA PRO A 153 26.15 -7.45 14.86
C PRO A 153 25.58 -6.09 15.26
N ASN A 154 24.48 -5.63 14.67
CA ASN A 154 23.85 -4.32 14.95
C ASN A 154 22.60 -4.45 15.85
N ARG A 155 22.62 -5.37 16.79
CA ARG A 155 21.48 -5.67 17.66
C ARG A 155 21.17 -4.63 18.72
N ASN A 156 22.12 -3.77 19.05
CA ASN A 156 21.99 -2.77 20.10
C ASN A 156 22.06 -1.35 19.51
N ASP A 157 21.29 -0.49 20.12
CA ASP A 157 21.37 0.95 19.90
C ASP A 157 22.73 1.53 20.26
N PRO A 158 23.30 2.45 19.44
CA PRO A 158 24.64 2.99 19.68
C PRO A 158 24.72 4.04 20.79
N GLN A 159 23.59 4.60 21.29
CA GLN A 159 23.58 5.64 22.33
C GLN A 159 23.42 5.07 23.74
N PHE A 160 22.48 4.18 23.95
CA PHE A 160 22.14 3.60 25.26
C PHE A 160 22.56 2.14 25.39
N HIS A 161 23.08 1.53 24.34
CA HIS A 161 23.48 0.12 24.26
C HIS A 161 22.35 -0.88 24.62
N LYS A 162 21.08 -0.44 24.44
CA LYS A 162 19.92 -1.29 24.60
C LYS A 162 19.67 -2.07 23.34
N ASN A 163 19.16 -3.31 23.47
CA ASN A 163 18.73 -4.07 22.32
C ASN A 163 17.64 -3.31 21.54
N ILE A 164 17.70 -3.34 20.21
CA ILE A 164 16.73 -2.67 19.34
C ILE A 164 15.30 -3.09 19.67
N GLY A 165 15.06 -4.35 20.07
CA GLY A 165 13.76 -4.84 20.53
C GLY A 165 13.19 -4.09 21.72
N PHE A 166 14.02 -3.41 22.56
CA PHE A 166 13.50 -2.53 23.59
C PHE A 166 12.73 -1.36 22.98
N PHE A 167 13.25 -0.73 21.93
CA PHE A 167 12.63 0.42 21.27
C PHE A 167 11.37 0.02 20.51
N LEU A 168 11.40 -1.12 19.79
CA LEU A 168 10.26 -1.58 18.99
C LEU A 168 9.14 -2.20 19.84
N PHE A 169 9.49 -2.97 20.87
CA PHE A 169 8.53 -3.81 21.58
C PHE A 169 8.17 -3.30 22.97
N LYS A 170 9.11 -2.70 23.70
CA LYS A 170 8.89 -2.33 25.13
C LYS A 170 8.55 -0.85 25.29
N LEU A 171 9.34 0.03 24.67
CA LEU A 171 9.22 1.47 24.85
C LEU A 171 7.86 2.06 24.45
N PRO A 172 7.20 1.65 23.35
CA PRO A 172 5.92 2.20 22.95
C PRO A 172 4.82 1.96 23.99
N PHE A 173 4.70 0.74 24.49
CA PHE A 173 3.69 0.41 25.48
C PHE A 173 3.96 1.04 26.86
N LEU A 174 5.23 1.08 27.28
CA LEU A 174 5.63 1.78 28.52
C LEU A 174 5.33 3.28 28.43
N SER A 175 5.63 3.91 27.30
CA SER A 175 5.32 5.33 27.05
C SER A 175 3.82 5.58 27.11
N PHE A 176 3.01 4.67 26.51
CA PHE A 176 1.56 4.75 26.60
C PHE A 176 1.06 4.66 28.05
N ILE A 177 1.55 3.70 28.85
CA ILE A 177 1.14 3.55 30.25
C ILE A 177 1.39 4.84 31.02
N VAL A 178 2.59 5.42 30.89
CA VAL A 178 2.98 6.64 31.61
C VAL A 178 2.15 7.84 31.15
N GLN A 179 1.92 7.97 29.84
CA GLN A 179 1.10 9.06 29.31
C GLN A 179 -0.37 8.90 29.72
N TRP A 180 -0.92 7.69 29.64
CA TRP A 180 -2.28 7.40 30.09
C TRP A 180 -2.45 7.71 31.58
N ALA A 181 -1.51 7.30 32.44
CA ALA A 181 -1.52 7.57 33.85
C ALA A 181 -1.49 9.08 34.15
N PHE A 182 -0.63 9.83 33.43
CA PHE A 182 -0.54 11.28 33.58
C PHE A 182 -1.85 11.99 33.20
N VAL A 183 -2.38 11.68 31.99
CA VAL A 183 -3.65 12.25 31.51
C VAL A 183 -4.81 11.88 32.44
N SER A 184 -4.83 10.64 32.91
CA SER A 184 -5.82 10.15 33.86
C SER A 184 -5.79 10.94 35.18
N LEU A 185 -4.59 11.23 35.71
CA LEU A 185 -4.42 12.04 36.90
C LEU A 185 -4.86 13.50 36.67
N VAL A 186 -4.61 14.07 35.49
CA VAL A 186 -5.08 15.42 35.14
C VAL A 186 -6.61 15.48 35.11
N VAL A 187 -7.25 14.55 34.38
CA VAL A 187 -8.73 14.45 34.34
C VAL A 187 -9.31 14.28 35.73
N MET A 188 -8.70 13.42 36.54
CA MET A 188 -9.09 13.17 37.89
C MET A 188 -8.95 14.42 38.77
N ALA A 189 -7.84 15.16 38.66
CA ALA A 189 -7.64 16.40 39.38
C ALA A 189 -8.72 17.45 39.07
N VAL A 190 -9.10 17.59 37.81
CA VAL A 190 -10.19 18.47 37.36
C VAL A 190 -11.53 18.04 37.98
N ILE A 191 -11.87 16.74 37.94
CA ILE A 191 -13.11 16.22 38.55
C ILE A 191 -13.11 16.41 40.06
N VAL A 192 -11.99 16.16 40.72
CA VAL A 192 -11.82 16.37 42.16
C VAL A 192 -11.98 17.85 42.56
N VAL A 193 -11.43 18.79 41.80
CA VAL A 193 -11.59 20.23 41.99
C VAL A 193 -13.07 20.62 41.86
N ILE A 194 -13.76 20.15 40.80
CA ILE A 194 -15.20 20.40 40.64
C ILE A 194 -16.00 19.81 41.80
N ALA A 195 -15.69 18.59 42.21
CA ALA A 195 -16.38 17.93 43.32
C ALA A 195 -16.14 18.65 44.67
N HIS A 196 -14.92 19.14 44.94
CA HIS A 196 -14.65 19.98 46.10
C HIS A 196 -15.37 21.33 46.06
N TYR A 197 -15.49 21.93 44.85
CA TYR A 197 -16.29 23.15 44.70
C TYR A 197 -17.78 22.87 44.99
N LEU A 198 -18.37 21.82 44.45
CA LEU A 198 -19.76 21.43 44.64
C LEU A 198 -20.06 21.03 46.11
N ASN A 199 -19.06 20.48 46.80
CA ASN A 199 -19.15 20.15 48.25
C ASN A 199 -18.80 21.34 49.18
N GLY A 200 -18.50 22.55 48.61
CA GLY A 200 -18.24 23.76 49.36
C GLY A 200 -16.85 23.87 50.01
N GLY A 201 -15.94 22.96 49.62
CA GLY A 201 -14.53 23.01 50.05
C GLY A 201 -13.68 24.04 49.34
N ILE A 202 -14.14 24.51 48.17
CA ILE A 202 -13.59 25.64 47.40
C ILE A 202 -14.70 26.68 47.25
N ARG A 203 -14.44 27.92 47.59
CA ARG A 203 -15.39 29.04 47.49
C ARG A 203 -14.75 30.18 46.68
N VAL A 204 -15.51 30.74 45.77
CA VAL A 204 -15.11 31.86 44.94
C VAL A 204 -16.08 33.03 45.23
N PRO A 205 -16.02 33.67 46.39
CA PRO A 205 -16.79 34.89 46.64
C PRO A 205 -16.24 36.03 45.80
N SER A 206 -16.98 37.15 45.70
CA SER A 206 -16.61 38.37 45.00
C SER A 206 -15.29 39.05 45.43
N GLY A 207 -14.56 38.42 46.37
CA GLY A 207 -13.19 38.75 46.84
C GLY A 207 -12.18 37.65 46.43
N SER A 208 -11.26 37.33 47.32
CA SER A 208 -10.25 36.27 47.08
C SER A 208 -10.80 34.86 47.26
N PRO A 209 -10.47 33.89 46.42
CA PRO A 209 -10.94 32.52 46.56
C PRO A 209 -10.40 31.86 47.83
N SER A 210 -11.31 31.24 48.63
CA SER A 210 -10.96 30.52 49.84
C SER A 210 -11.02 29.00 49.60
N VAL A 211 -9.96 28.30 50.02
CA VAL A 211 -9.85 26.83 49.85
C VAL A 211 -9.58 26.20 51.19
N ALA A 212 -10.41 25.24 51.59
CA ALA A 212 -10.26 24.54 52.86
C ALA A 212 -8.88 23.83 52.96
N PRO A 213 -8.26 23.79 54.17
CA PRO A 213 -6.93 23.18 54.32
C PRO A 213 -6.85 21.71 53.87
N GLN A 214 -7.92 20.96 54.09
CA GLN A 214 -8.01 19.53 53.67
C GLN A 214 -8.02 19.38 52.16
N VAL A 215 -8.66 20.30 51.44
CA VAL A 215 -8.65 20.33 49.95
C VAL A 215 -7.25 20.58 49.40
N LYS A 216 -6.50 21.51 50.03
CA LYS A 216 -5.10 21.80 49.68
C LYS A 216 -4.23 20.54 49.82
N VAL A 217 -4.46 19.75 50.89
CA VAL A 217 -3.75 18.48 51.08
C VAL A 217 -4.09 17.51 49.97
N HIS A 218 -5.38 17.29 49.66
CA HIS A 218 -5.81 16.35 48.65
C HIS A 218 -5.22 16.71 47.26
N LEU A 219 -5.33 17.99 46.88
CA LEU A 219 -4.73 18.47 45.61
C LEU A 219 -3.21 18.35 45.58
N SER A 220 -2.53 18.59 46.74
CA SER A 220 -1.08 18.40 46.81
C SER A 220 -0.66 16.93 46.62
N VAL A 221 -1.45 15.98 47.14
CA VAL A 221 -1.17 14.55 46.88
C VAL A 221 -1.36 14.20 45.41
N LEU A 222 -2.43 14.68 44.75
CA LEU A 222 -2.63 14.44 43.30
C LEU A 222 -1.51 15.06 42.48
N LEU A 223 -1.09 16.30 42.78
CA LEU A 223 0.02 16.93 42.12
C LEU A 223 1.35 16.19 42.37
N ALA A 224 1.55 15.64 43.58
CA ALA A 224 2.73 14.81 43.86
C ALA A 224 2.73 13.51 43.04
N CYS A 225 1.57 12.83 42.89
CA CYS A 225 1.43 11.66 42.02
C CYS A 225 1.72 12.04 40.55
N MET A 226 1.21 13.18 40.07
CA MET A 226 1.51 13.68 38.71
C MET A 226 3.01 13.95 38.55
N ALA A 227 3.69 14.54 39.53
CA ALA A 227 5.12 14.76 39.49
C ALA A 227 5.92 13.45 39.45
N LEU A 228 5.51 12.42 40.20
CA LEU A 228 6.12 11.08 40.16
C LEU A 228 5.95 10.41 38.80
N VAL A 229 4.74 10.44 38.21
CA VAL A 229 4.50 9.91 36.85
C VAL A 229 5.32 10.66 35.82
N LYS A 230 5.46 12.00 35.93
CA LYS A 230 6.34 12.78 35.07
C LYS A 230 7.81 12.40 35.24
N ALA A 231 8.28 12.12 36.44
CA ALA A 231 9.63 11.65 36.66
C ALA A 231 9.90 10.34 35.87
N VAL A 232 9.01 9.35 35.96
CA VAL A 232 9.10 8.14 35.12
C VAL A 232 9.06 8.47 33.62
N GLY A 233 8.19 9.41 33.23
CA GLY A 233 8.10 9.89 31.84
C GLY A 233 9.43 10.47 31.31
N TYR A 234 10.18 11.20 32.13
CA TYR A 234 11.49 11.72 31.74
C TYR A 234 12.54 10.61 31.53
N ILE A 235 12.46 9.51 32.27
CA ILE A 235 13.32 8.34 32.02
C ILE A 235 13.05 7.75 30.62
N LEU A 236 11.76 7.57 30.27
CA LEU A 236 11.40 7.06 28.93
C LEU A 236 11.71 8.06 27.82
N ALA A 237 11.51 9.37 28.09
CA ALA A 237 11.82 10.42 27.13
C ALA A 237 13.30 10.45 26.74
N ARG A 238 14.22 10.02 27.60
CA ARG A 238 15.65 9.88 27.25
C ARG A 238 15.86 8.88 26.12
N TYR A 239 15.19 7.73 26.16
CA TYR A 239 15.27 6.71 25.10
C TYR A 239 14.56 7.17 23.81
N ASN A 240 13.47 7.95 23.93
CA ASN A 240 12.77 8.52 22.78
C ASN A 240 13.62 9.54 22.00
N LEU A 241 14.76 10.02 22.52
CA LEU A 241 15.69 10.87 21.77
C LEU A 241 16.26 10.14 20.54
N ASP A 242 16.46 8.80 20.61
CA ASP A 242 16.94 8.02 19.48
C ASP A 242 15.92 7.87 18.35
N LEU A 243 14.67 8.28 18.60
CA LEU A 243 13.57 8.38 17.62
C LEU A 243 13.28 9.84 17.24
N SER A 244 14.12 10.80 17.66
CA SER A 244 13.94 12.23 17.43
C SER A 244 13.97 12.57 15.93
N GLN A 245 13.14 13.54 15.52
CA GLN A 245 13.07 14.08 14.16
C GLN A 245 13.59 15.53 14.06
N ASN A 246 14.32 16.00 15.06
CA ASN A 246 14.68 17.41 15.21
C ASN A 246 16.00 17.80 14.51
N GLY A 247 16.73 16.86 13.92
CA GLY A 247 18.06 17.08 13.33
C GLY A 247 18.08 17.07 11.81
N TYR A 248 19.31 17.09 11.26
CA TYR A 248 19.54 16.90 9.82
C TYR A 248 19.08 15.48 9.35
N VAL A 249 19.24 14.49 10.23
CA VAL A 249 18.74 13.12 10.10
C VAL A 249 17.96 12.75 11.34
N GLN A 250 17.15 11.70 11.28
CA GLN A 250 16.43 11.17 12.43
C GLN A 250 17.38 10.44 13.39
N GLY A 251 16.99 10.41 14.67
CA GLY A 251 17.77 9.93 15.79
C GLY A 251 18.29 11.04 16.69
N ALA A 252 18.95 10.66 17.78
CA ALA A 252 19.54 11.65 18.69
C ALA A 252 20.67 12.41 18.01
N THR A 253 20.58 13.74 18.03
CA THR A 253 21.55 14.69 17.45
C THR A 253 22.61 15.10 18.48
N TYR A 254 23.56 15.95 18.05
CA TYR A 254 24.50 16.57 18.98
C TYR A 254 23.76 17.31 20.09
N THR A 255 22.77 18.12 19.76
CA THR A 255 21.96 18.87 20.73
C THR A 255 21.18 17.93 21.65
N ASP A 256 20.64 16.83 21.12
CA ASP A 256 19.92 15.84 21.94
C ASP A 256 20.82 15.21 22.98
N VAL A 257 22.02 14.78 22.60
CA VAL A 257 22.94 14.09 23.50
C VAL A 257 23.59 15.05 24.51
N HIS A 258 23.97 16.28 24.11
CA HIS A 258 24.75 17.18 24.95
C HIS A 258 23.91 18.25 25.68
N ALA A 259 22.65 18.46 25.29
CA ALA A 259 21.78 19.41 25.95
C ALA A 259 20.48 18.78 26.47
N ARG A 260 19.70 18.10 25.60
CA ARG A 260 18.40 17.54 26.02
C ARG A 260 18.53 16.36 26.96
N LEU A 261 19.47 15.44 26.73
CA LEU A 261 19.66 14.27 27.60
C LEU A 261 20.05 14.67 29.03
N PRO A 262 21.02 15.59 29.27
CA PRO A 262 21.27 16.15 30.60
C PRO A 262 20.06 16.89 31.18
N ALA A 263 19.33 17.67 30.35
CA ALA A 263 18.13 18.38 30.77
C ALA A 263 17.03 17.42 31.27
N LEU A 264 16.76 16.31 30.53
CA LEU A 264 15.81 15.28 30.93
C LEU A 264 16.23 14.60 32.25
N THR A 265 17.54 14.39 32.46
CA THR A 265 18.06 13.83 33.70
C THR A 265 17.87 14.79 34.87
N LEU A 266 18.10 16.09 34.68
CA LEU A 266 17.80 17.12 35.66
C LEU A 266 16.30 17.21 35.97
N LEU A 267 15.46 17.20 34.92
CA LEU A 267 13.99 17.24 35.07
C LEU A 267 13.44 16.03 35.85
N PHE A 268 14.05 14.85 35.70
CA PHE A 268 13.74 13.69 36.52
C PHE A 268 13.92 14.00 38.01
N TRP A 269 15.10 14.53 38.40
CA TRP A 269 15.40 14.85 39.81
C TRP A 269 14.55 16.00 40.33
N ILE A 270 14.31 17.03 39.52
CA ILE A 270 13.42 18.15 39.87
C ILE A 270 11.98 17.70 40.05
N SER A 271 11.49 16.74 39.25
CA SER A 271 10.16 16.18 39.43
C SER A 271 10.03 15.38 40.74
N LEU A 272 11.06 14.64 41.12
CA LEU A 272 11.11 13.97 42.42
C LEU A 272 11.16 14.99 43.56
N LEU A 273 11.96 16.05 43.47
CA LEU A 273 12.02 17.10 44.42
C LEU A 273 10.67 17.82 44.55
N ALA A 274 10.01 18.13 43.42
CA ALA A 274 8.67 18.72 43.43
C ALA A 274 7.65 17.81 44.14
N ALA A 275 7.71 16.49 43.87
CA ALA A 275 6.85 15.53 44.56
C ALA A 275 7.08 15.55 46.09
N VAL A 276 8.34 15.58 46.53
CA VAL A 276 8.68 15.67 47.98
C VAL A 276 8.16 16.97 48.61
N ILE A 277 8.36 18.13 47.94
CA ILE A 277 7.85 19.44 48.39
C ILE A 277 6.32 19.39 48.52
N LEU A 278 5.62 18.80 47.50
CA LEU A 278 4.17 18.66 47.53
C LEU A 278 3.68 17.73 48.66
N LEU A 279 4.42 16.65 48.95
CA LEU A 279 4.10 15.74 50.05
C LEU A 279 4.35 16.42 51.44
N ILE A 280 5.38 17.25 51.58
CA ILE A 280 5.62 18.04 52.79
C ILE A 280 4.44 19.00 53.08
N ASN A 281 3.75 19.47 52.03
CA ASN A 281 2.58 20.33 52.16
C ASN A 281 1.38 19.66 52.85
N ILE A 282 1.35 18.33 52.98
CA ILE A 282 0.36 17.61 53.75
C ILE A 282 0.33 18.11 55.22
N ARG A 283 1.54 18.47 55.77
CA ARG A 283 1.67 19.00 57.12
C ARG A 283 1.45 20.51 57.18
N ARG A 284 1.96 21.27 56.18
CA ARG A 284 1.89 22.73 56.17
C ARG A 284 0.56 23.29 55.69
N ARG A 285 -0.18 22.57 54.86
CA ARG A 285 -1.54 22.89 54.38
C ARG A 285 -1.69 24.28 53.72
N GLY A 286 -0.58 24.80 53.16
CA GLY A 286 -0.50 26.12 52.52
C GLY A 286 -0.54 26.06 50.98
N TRP A 287 -0.45 27.23 50.31
CA TRP A 287 -0.28 27.34 48.88
C TRP A 287 1.19 27.59 48.49
N ALA A 288 2.03 28.05 49.39
CA ALA A 288 3.42 28.42 49.09
C ALA A 288 4.22 27.21 48.55
N LEU A 289 4.11 26.04 49.18
CA LEU A 289 4.86 24.85 48.76
C LEU A 289 4.36 24.27 47.44
N PRO A 290 3.04 24.13 47.16
CA PRO A 290 2.57 23.72 45.81
C PRO A 290 3.00 24.65 44.71
N VAL A 291 2.89 25.97 44.90
CA VAL A 291 3.34 27.00 43.93
C VAL A 291 4.84 26.92 43.72
N LEU A 292 5.63 26.78 44.79
CA LEU A 292 7.07 26.62 44.70
C LEU A 292 7.47 25.34 43.95
N GLY A 293 6.85 24.20 44.30
CA GLY A 293 7.18 22.91 43.67
C GLY A 293 6.81 22.85 42.19
N VAL A 294 5.60 23.27 41.82
CA VAL A 294 5.17 23.32 40.41
C VAL A 294 5.89 24.42 39.63
N GLY A 295 6.10 25.61 40.26
CA GLY A 295 6.81 26.74 39.67
C GLY A 295 8.27 26.42 39.36
N LEU A 296 8.98 25.78 40.29
CA LEU A 296 10.36 25.31 40.09
C LEU A 296 10.45 24.30 38.96
N TRP A 297 9.55 23.32 38.95
CA TRP A 297 9.50 22.31 37.88
C TRP A 297 9.24 22.98 36.53
N ALA A 298 8.25 23.87 36.43
CA ALA A 298 7.92 24.59 35.20
C ALA A 298 9.07 25.49 34.74
N PHE A 299 9.70 26.22 35.64
CA PHE A 299 10.86 27.05 35.34
C PHE A 299 12.00 26.23 34.73
N VAL A 300 12.38 25.13 35.39
CA VAL A 300 13.47 24.27 34.89
C VAL A 300 13.07 23.60 33.57
N ALA A 301 11.81 23.18 33.41
CA ALA A 301 11.31 22.59 32.17
C ALA A 301 11.41 23.57 30.98
N ILE A 302 11.11 24.85 31.20
CA ILE A 302 11.20 25.90 30.17
C ILE A 302 12.67 26.26 29.92
N VAL A 303 13.42 26.61 30.97
CA VAL A 303 14.78 27.16 30.80
C VAL A 303 15.76 26.08 30.38
N VAL A 304 15.80 24.97 31.07
CA VAL A 304 16.77 23.88 30.78
C VAL A 304 16.25 22.89 29.77
N GLY A 305 14.93 22.64 29.75
CA GLY A 305 14.32 21.69 28.85
C GLY A 305 14.04 22.21 27.42
N ALA A 306 13.81 23.53 27.27
CA ALA A 306 13.50 24.12 25.96
C ALA A 306 14.51 25.20 25.52
N ILE A 307 14.75 26.23 26.33
CA ILE A 307 15.58 27.39 25.93
C ILE A 307 17.04 26.98 25.76
N TYR A 308 17.63 26.27 26.73
CA TYR A 308 19.04 25.86 26.67
C TYR A 308 19.35 24.98 25.43
N PRO A 309 18.60 23.93 25.09
CA PRO A 309 18.84 23.17 23.86
C PRO A 309 18.70 24.02 22.59
N ALA A 310 17.75 24.97 22.56
CA ALA A 310 17.58 25.87 21.42
C ALA A 310 18.80 26.79 21.24
N ILE A 311 19.37 27.33 22.34
CA ILE A 311 20.59 28.12 22.29
C ILE A 311 21.79 27.29 21.81
N VAL A 312 21.94 26.07 22.34
CA VAL A 312 23.03 25.14 21.91
C VAL A 312 22.89 24.85 20.42
N GLN A 313 21.68 24.57 19.93
CA GLN A 313 21.42 24.35 18.51
C GLN A 313 21.79 25.55 17.66
N ALA A 314 21.30 26.74 18.02
CA ALA A 314 21.50 27.97 17.22
C ALA A 314 22.95 28.47 17.22
N VAL A 315 23.61 28.48 18.40
CA VAL A 315 24.92 29.11 18.58
C VAL A 315 26.08 28.17 18.34
N LYS A 316 25.93 26.90 18.71
CA LYS A 316 27.03 25.91 18.64
C LYS A 316 26.91 24.96 17.46
N VAL A 317 25.70 24.36 17.25
CA VAL A 317 25.53 23.30 16.27
C VAL A 317 25.35 23.87 14.86
N THR A 318 24.44 24.80 14.65
CA THR A 318 24.12 25.32 13.32
C THR A 318 25.36 25.86 12.58
N PRO A 319 26.30 26.62 13.20
CA PRO A 319 27.48 27.10 12.49
C PRO A 319 28.52 26.01 12.15
N ALA A 320 28.48 24.88 12.82
CA ALA A 320 29.43 23.78 12.66
C ALA A 320 28.73 22.41 12.46
N GLN A 321 27.54 22.43 11.88
CA GLN A 321 26.65 21.27 11.77
C GLN A 321 27.30 20.10 11.02
N ASN A 322 27.96 20.40 9.91
CA ASN A 322 28.68 19.42 9.09
C ASN A 322 29.76 18.61 9.86
N ARG A 323 30.33 19.18 10.92
CA ARG A 323 31.36 18.55 11.74
C ARG A 323 30.76 17.88 12.98
N LEU A 324 29.87 18.57 13.69
CA LEU A 324 29.32 18.11 14.98
C LEU A 324 28.32 16.97 14.79
N GLU A 325 27.60 16.95 13.66
CA GLU A 325 26.59 15.92 13.39
C GLU A 325 27.17 14.66 12.71
N GLN A 326 28.44 14.62 12.28
CA GLN A 326 29.02 13.46 11.60
C GLN A 326 28.85 12.14 12.34
N PRO A 327 29.10 12.01 13.66
CA PRO A 327 28.92 10.77 14.37
C PRO A 327 27.45 10.28 14.38
N TYR A 328 26.52 11.20 14.45
CA TYR A 328 25.07 10.93 14.47
C TYR A 328 24.54 10.58 13.08
N ILE A 329 25.06 11.24 12.03
CA ILE A 329 24.81 10.88 10.63
C ILE A 329 25.34 9.47 10.36
N ALA A 330 26.52 9.09 10.83
CA ALA A 330 27.06 7.73 10.68
C ALA A 330 26.12 6.67 11.32
N ARG A 331 25.59 6.96 12.53
CA ARG A 331 24.63 6.10 13.23
C ARG A 331 23.32 5.97 12.42
N ASN A 332 22.80 7.10 11.89
CA ASN A 332 21.60 7.11 11.09
C ASN A 332 21.79 6.30 9.78
N ILE A 333 22.92 6.48 9.08
CA ILE A 333 23.23 5.71 7.86
C ILE A 333 23.22 4.21 8.17
N ALA A 334 23.93 3.77 9.19
CA ALA A 334 24.01 2.37 9.56
C ALA A 334 22.65 1.79 9.97
N ALA A 335 21.89 2.52 10.79
CA ALA A 335 20.57 2.12 11.26
C ALA A 335 19.57 2.04 10.11
N THR A 336 19.50 3.07 9.26
CA THR A 336 18.56 3.12 8.12
C THR A 336 18.82 2.02 7.12
N ARG A 337 20.09 1.81 6.75
CA ARG A 337 20.46 0.71 5.85
C ARG A 337 20.08 -0.66 6.41
N SER A 338 20.29 -0.88 7.69
CA SER A 338 19.88 -2.12 8.37
C SER A 338 18.36 -2.25 8.45
N ALA A 339 17.67 -1.20 8.84
CA ALA A 339 16.23 -1.21 9.07
C ALA A 339 15.41 -1.41 7.78
N LEU A 340 15.87 -0.88 6.64
CA LEU A 340 15.20 -1.01 5.33
C LEU A 340 15.75 -2.18 4.47
N GLY A 341 16.68 -2.97 5.00
CA GLY A 341 17.23 -4.13 4.28
C GLY A 341 18.15 -3.80 3.11
N VAL A 342 18.73 -2.59 3.08
CA VAL A 342 19.64 -2.15 2.02
C VAL A 342 21.13 -2.14 2.43
N ASN A 343 21.45 -2.75 3.57
CA ASN A 343 22.82 -2.88 4.06
C ASN A 343 23.68 -3.85 3.23
N ASN A 344 23.06 -4.86 2.61
CA ASN A 344 23.70 -5.91 1.83
C ASN A 344 23.57 -5.72 0.31
N VAL A 345 23.21 -4.52 -0.16
CA VAL A 345 23.18 -4.21 -1.58
C VAL A 345 24.57 -4.33 -2.18
N ARG A 346 24.72 -5.22 -3.16
CA ARG A 346 25.97 -5.40 -3.89
C ARG A 346 26.12 -4.30 -4.92
N GLN A 347 27.20 -3.56 -4.90
CA GLN A 347 27.55 -2.62 -5.96
C GLN A 347 28.54 -3.28 -6.95
N SER A 348 28.30 -3.07 -8.23
CA SER A 348 29.17 -3.52 -9.32
C SER A 348 29.24 -2.43 -10.37
N THR A 349 30.40 -2.22 -10.97
CA THR A 349 30.54 -1.33 -12.13
C THR A 349 30.01 -2.01 -13.38
N PHE A 350 29.28 -1.27 -14.20
CA PHE A 350 28.81 -1.72 -15.51
C PHE A 350 29.33 -0.76 -16.57
N SER A 351 30.04 -1.25 -17.57
CA SER A 351 30.75 -0.39 -18.51
C SER A 351 29.85 0.39 -19.47
N ALA A 352 28.63 -0.09 -19.69
CA ALA A 352 27.62 0.53 -20.56
C ALA A 352 28.19 1.06 -21.89
N THR A 353 29.04 0.24 -22.56
CA THR A 353 29.71 0.63 -23.78
C THR A 353 28.78 0.56 -24.99
N GLN A 354 29.02 1.40 -26.00
CA GLN A 354 28.36 1.31 -27.31
C GLN A 354 29.16 0.40 -28.30
N SER A 355 29.67 -0.72 -27.78
CA SER A 355 30.52 -1.65 -28.55
C SER A 355 29.84 -3.01 -28.77
N LEU A 356 28.51 -3.10 -28.67
CA LEU A 356 27.80 -4.34 -28.90
C LEU A 356 27.92 -4.78 -30.37
N THR A 357 28.57 -5.93 -30.58
CA THR A 357 28.77 -6.49 -31.91
C THR A 357 27.66 -7.45 -32.30
N SER A 358 27.50 -7.68 -33.60
CA SER A 358 26.55 -8.66 -34.16
C SER A 358 26.60 -10.04 -33.50
N PRO A 359 27.77 -10.68 -33.31
CA PRO A 359 27.85 -11.95 -32.57
C PRO A 359 27.39 -11.87 -31.11
N GLN A 360 27.62 -10.75 -30.45
CA GLN A 360 27.18 -10.54 -29.05
C GLN A 360 25.66 -10.39 -28.99
N VAL A 361 25.01 -9.73 -29.92
CA VAL A 361 23.55 -9.67 -30.04
C VAL A 361 22.97 -11.08 -30.19
N VAL A 362 23.53 -11.89 -31.09
CA VAL A 362 23.11 -13.29 -31.26
C VAL A 362 23.34 -14.12 -29.99
N ALA A 363 24.48 -13.97 -29.31
CA ALA A 363 24.78 -14.68 -28.06
C ALA A 363 23.85 -14.29 -26.90
N ASN A 364 23.24 -13.11 -26.95
CA ASN A 364 22.28 -12.63 -25.94
C ASN A 364 20.81 -12.83 -26.35
N GLN A 365 20.53 -13.64 -27.37
CA GLN A 365 19.17 -14.02 -27.77
C GLN A 365 18.31 -14.50 -26.58
N PRO A 366 18.82 -15.26 -25.58
CA PRO A 366 18.01 -15.64 -24.43
C PRO A 366 17.52 -14.44 -23.59
N THR A 367 18.19 -13.27 -23.62
CA THR A 367 17.72 -12.03 -23.01
C THR A 367 16.79 -11.28 -23.97
N LEU A 368 17.23 -11.03 -25.21
CA LEU A 368 16.48 -10.27 -26.20
C LEU A 368 15.15 -10.92 -26.59
N GLY A 369 15.09 -12.26 -26.59
CA GLY A 369 13.87 -13.02 -26.86
C GLY A 369 12.85 -12.98 -25.72
N ASN A 370 13.21 -12.45 -24.56
CA ASN A 370 12.32 -12.32 -23.38
C ASN A 370 11.87 -10.87 -23.14
N VAL A 371 12.26 -9.92 -24.00
CA VAL A 371 11.78 -8.54 -23.93
C VAL A 371 10.25 -8.51 -24.01
N GLN A 372 9.63 -7.75 -23.11
CA GLN A 372 8.18 -7.65 -23.05
C GLN A 372 7.64 -6.79 -24.20
N LEU A 373 6.76 -7.35 -24.96
CA LEU A 373 6.03 -6.71 -26.05
C LEU A 373 4.64 -6.24 -25.57
N TRP A 374 4.12 -6.87 -24.52
CA TRP A 374 2.83 -6.60 -23.92
C TRP A 374 3.00 -6.06 -22.51
N ASP A 375 2.75 -4.76 -22.37
CA ASP A 375 2.65 -4.07 -21.07
C ASP A 375 1.29 -4.38 -20.44
N PRO A 376 1.22 -4.99 -19.25
CA PRO A 376 -0.05 -5.32 -18.60
C PRO A 376 -0.97 -4.12 -18.42
N THR A 377 -0.42 -2.94 -18.13
CA THR A 377 -1.18 -1.71 -17.90
C THR A 377 -1.84 -1.20 -19.16
N GLN A 378 -1.05 -1.05 -20.24
CA GLN A 378 -1.55 -0.48 -21.51
C GLN A 378 -2.39 -1.49 -22.31
N ALA A 379 -2.07 -2.77 -22.18
CA ALA A 379 -2.76 -3.84 -22.91
C ALA A 379 -4.02 -4.38 -22.23
N SER A 380 -4.37 -3.90 -21.03
CA SER A 380 -5.51 -4.39 -20.25
C SER A 380 -6.83 -4.37 -21.06
N ALA A 381 -7.09 -3.29 -21.78
CA ALA A 381 -8.25 -3.16 -22.65
C ALA A 381 -8.27 -4.23 -23.75
N THR A 382 -7.11 -4.57 -24.33
CA THR A 382 -6.97 -5.61 -25.36
C THR A 382 -7.27 -6.99 -24.79
N TYR A 383 -6.72 -7.32 -23.63
CA TYR A 383 -6.99 -8.60 -22.97
C TYR A 383 -8.47 -8.74 -22.60
N THR A 384 -9.07 -7.69 -22.05
CA THR A 384 -10.49 -7.66 -21.72
C THR A 384 -11.34 -7.85 -22.96
N LYS A 385 -11.08 -7.11 -24.04
CA LYS A 385 -11.85 -7.20 -25.30
C LYS A 385 -11.79 -8.58 -25.92
N LEU A 386 -10.62 -9.21 -25.91
CA LEU A 386 -10.40 -10.51 -26.55
C LEU A 386 -10.89 -11.69 -25.69
N GLN A 387 -10.84 -11.56 -24.36
CA GLN A 387 -10.97 -12.70 -23.45
C GLN A 387 -12.04 -12.58 -22.35
N ALA A 388 -12.66 -11.42 -22.14
CA ALA A 388 -13.79 -11.33 -21.20
C ALA A 388 -14.97 -12.18 -21.66
N THR A 389 -15.23 -12.23 -22.97
CA THR A 389 -16.29 -13.03 -23.64
C THR A 389 -17.73 -12.63 -23.30
N ARG A 390 -17.98 -12.08 -22.12
CA ARG A 390 -19.26 -11.57 -21.63
C ARG A 390 -19.04 -10.25 -20.89
N SER A 391 -20.03 -9.37 -20.88
CA SER A 391 -19.95 -8.06 -20.22
C SER A 391 -19.69 -8.15 -18.73
N TYR A 392 -20.24 -9.17 -18.08
CA TYR A 392 -20.09 -9.39 -16.63
C TYR A 392 -18.77 -10.02 -16.23
N TYR A 393 -17.87 -10.35 -17.16
CA TYR A 393 -16.48 -10.75 -16.85
C TYR A 393 -15.53 -9.58 -17.01
N SER A 394 -14.65 -9.40 -16.04
CA SER A 394 -13.57 -8.42 -16.07
C SER A 394 -12.23 -9.05 -15.65
N PHE A 395 -11.15 -8.42 -16.10
CA PHE A 395 -9.80 -8.62 -15.58
C PHE A 395 -9.46 -7.40 -14.74
N ASN A 396 -9.64 -7.49 -13.42
CA ASN A 396 -9.40 -6.35 -12.53
C ASN A 396 -7.92 -6.02 -12.41
N THR A 397 -7.05 -7.03 -12.53
CA THR A 397 -5.59 -6.89 -12.54
C THR A 397 -5.00 -7.83 -13.57
N LEU A 398 -3.97 -7.35 -14.28
CA LEU A 398 -3.03 -8.15 -15.06
C LEU A 398 -1.67 -8.07 -14.40
N ALA A 399 -1.02 -9.17 -14.20
CA ALA A 399 0.28 -9.23 -13.54
C ALA A 399 1.33 -9.89 -14.43
N MET A 400 2.61 -9.56 -14.19
CA MET A 400 3.74 -10.24 -14.83
C MET A 400 4.18 -11.41 -13.98
N ASP A 401 4.39 -12.56 -14.61
CA ASP A 401 4.94 -13.77 -13.99
C ASP A 401 5.80 -14.52 -15.03
N ARG A 402 6.34 -15.68 -14.68
CA ARG A 402 7.08 -16.56 -15.56
C ARG A 402 6.57 -18.00 -15.47
N TYR A 403 6.46 -18.66 -16.61
CA TYR A 403 6.07 -20.06 -16.69
C TYR A 403 6.99 -20.83 -17.61
N ALA A 404 7.27 -22.07 -17.26
CA ALA A 404 7.95 -23.01 -18.14
C ALA A 404 6.95 -23.60 -19.12
N ILE A 405 7.06 -23.27 -20.41
CA ILE A 405 6.26 -23.84 -21.49
C ILE A 405 7.04 -25.00 -22.10
N LYS A 406 6.49 -26.20 -22.02
CA LYS A 406 7.11 -27.40 -22.58
C LYS A 406 7.03 -27.38 -24.11
N GLY A 407 8.15 -27.62 -24.78
CA GLY A 407 8.16 -27.80 -26.24
C GLY A 407 7.43 -29.05 -26.68
N THR A 408 6.89 -29.06 -27.90
CA THR A 408 6.16 -30.19 -28.49
C THR A 408 7.03 -31.44 -28.68
N SER A 409 8.35 -31.35 -28.54
CA SER A 409 9.32 -32.45 -28.77
C SER A 409 9.94 -33.03 -27.50
N GLY A 410 9.31 -32.88 -26.33
CA GLY A 410 9.84 -33.46 -25.07
C GLY A 410 11.05 -32.73 -24.48
N ASN A 411 11.45 -31.60 -25.03
CA ASN A 411 12.50 -30.74 -24.46
C ASN A 411 12.05 -30.12 -23.13
N PRO A 412 12.96 -29.98 -22.14
CA PRO A 412 12.64 -29.25 -20.92
C PRO A 412 12.13 -27.85 -21.29
N GLY A 413 11.00 -27.45 -20.70
CA GLY A 413 10.33 -26.20 -21.03
C GLY A 413 11.24 -24.99 -20.87
N THR A 414 11.08 -24.01 -21.76
CA THR A 414 11.75 -22.71 -21.64
C THR A 414 10.93 -21.81 -20.73
N THR A 415 11.55 -21.16 -19.76
CA THR A 415 10.90 -20.15 -18.95
C THR A 415 10.64 -18.90 -19.79
N VAL A 416 9.39 -18.45 -19.80
CA VAL A 416 8.91 -17.33 -20.62
C VAL A 416 8.21 -16.32 -19.72
N PRO A 417 8.42 -15.00 -19.91
CA PRO A 417 7.64 -13.99 -19.21
C PRO A 417 6.19 -14.03 -19.70
N MET A 418 5.24 -14.02 -18.76
CA MET A 418 3.81 -14.16 -19.02
C MET A 418 3.01 -13.03 -18.43
N VAL A 419 2.05 -12.52 -19.18
CA VAL A 419 0.94 -11.73 -18.65
C VAL A 419 -0.12 -12.70 -18.14
N VAL A 420 -0.49 -12.56 -16.88
CA VAL A 420 -1.47 -13.40 -16.21
C VAL A 420 -2.66 -12.57 -15.73
N GLY A 421 -3.86 -13.09 -15.86
CA GLY A 421 -5.08 -12.44 -15.39
C GLY A 421 -6.18 -13.45 -15.12
N VAL A 422 -7.01 -13.16 -14.12
CA VAL A 422 -8.13 -14.01 -13.71
C VAL A 422 -9.44 -13.34 -14.09
N ARG A 423 -10.36 -14.08 -14.71
CA ARG A 423 -11.71 -13.58 -14.99
C ARG A 423 -12.53 -13.56 -13.72
N GLN A 424 -12.95 -12.39 -13.32
CA GLN A 424 -13.80 -12.17 -12.16
C GLN A 424 -15.17 -11.65 -12.61
N VAL A 425 -16.20 -11.85 -11.79
CA VAL A 425 -17.53 -11.29 -12.06
C VAL A 425 -17.52 -9.81 -11.68
N ASN A 426 -18.04 -9.00 -12.59
CA ASN A 426 -18.39 -7.61 -12.32
C ASN A 426 -19.91 -7.53 -12.08
N ASP A 427 -20.30 -7.37 -10.83
CA ASP A 427 -21.71 -7.37 -10.43
C ASP A 427 -22.51 -6.21 -11.06
N SER A 428 -21.85 -5.08 -11.39
CA SER A 428 -22.52 -3.93 -12.03
C SER A 428 -22.94 -4.19 -13.48
N ASP A 429 -22.27 -5.13 -14.16
CA ASP A 429 -22.47 -5.44 -15.58
C ASP A 429 -23.28 -6.74 -15.80
N LEU A 430 -23.94 -7.25 -14.74
CA LEU A 430 -24.80 -8.42 -14.84
C LEU A 430 -26.02 -8.12 -15.75
N PRO A 431 -26.50 -9.11 -16.49
CA PRO A 431 -27.68 -8.94 -17.37
C PRO A 431 -28.93 -8.51 -16.62
N SER A 432 -29.03 -8.82 -15.34
CA SER A 432 -30.11 -8.43 -14.44
C SER A 432 -29.58 -8.32 -13.02
N GLN A 433 -29.99 -7.25 -12.32
CA GLN A 433 -29.61 -6.92 -10.95
C GLN A 433 -30.54 -7.52 -9.88
N GLY A 434 -31.34 -8.52 -10.25
CA GLY A 434 -32.23 -9.20 -9.30
C GLY A 434 -31.44 -10.00 -8.25
N TRP A 435 -31.98 -10.08 -7.02
CA TRP A 435 -31.33 -10.72 -5.88
C TRP A 435 -30.80 -12.14 -6.17
N VAL A 436 -31.61 -12.95 -6.89
CA VAL A 436 -31.19 -14.32 -7.30
C VAL A 436 -29.97 -14.28 -8.22
N ASN A 437 -29.92 -13.35 -9.17
CA ASN A 437 -28.81 -13.22 -10.10
C ASN A 437 -27.54 -12.79 -9.37
N THR A 438 -27.63 -11.72 -8.55
CA THR A 438 -26.47 -11.14 -7.88
C THR A 438 -25.91 -12.04 -6.78
N HIS A 439 -26.75 -12.81 -6.10
CA HIS A 439 -26.31 -13.58 -4.93
C HIS A 439 -26.26 -15.10 -5.12
N LEU A 440 -27.02 -15.69 -6.06
CA LEU A 440 -27.13 -17.14 -6.20
C LEU A 440 -26.66 -17.67 -7.55
N GLN A 441 -26.74 -16.90 -8.63
CA GLN A 441 -26.42 -17.39 -9.98
C GLN A 441 -25.03 -16.96 -10.47
N TYR A 442 -24.70 -15.67 -10.40
CA TYR A 442 -23.40 -15.13 -10.83
C TYR A 442 -22.45 -15.01 -9.64
N THR A 443 -22.20 -16.14 -8.98
CA THR A 443 -21.47 -16.20 -7.71
C THR A 443 -19.96 -16.17 -7.88
N HIS A 444 -19.43 -16.49 -9.06
CA HIS A 444 -18.00 -16.71 -9.30
C HIS A 444 -17.58 -16.32 -10.71
N GLY A 445 -16.31 -15.96 -10.84
CA GLY A 445 -15.62 -15.82 -12.12
C GLY A 445 -15.18 -17.19 -12.68
N TYR A 446 -14.61 -17.19 -13.91
CA TYR A 446 -14.30 -18.45 -14.58
C TYR A 446 -12.98 -18.41 -15.36
N GLY A 447 -12.02 -19.15 -14.89
CA GLY A 447 -10.72 -19.35 -15.55
C GLY A 447 -9.77 -18.18 -15.45
N MET A 448 -8.62 -18.36 -16.03
CA MET A 448 -7.61 -17.32 -16.17
C MET A 448 -7.06 -17.29 -17.60
N ILE A 449 -6.37 -16.21 -17.93
CA ILE A 449 -5.55 -16.09 -19.12
C ILE A 449 -4.08 -16.23 -18.75
N LEU A 450 -3.34 -16.81 -19.67
CA LEU A 450 -1.89 -16.90 -19.63
C LEU A 450 -1.38 -16.58 -21.06
N ALA A 451 -0.68 -15.47 -21.21
CA ALA A 451 -0.21 -15.00 -22.51
C ALA A 451 1.28 -14.67 -22.43
N PRO A 452 2.14 -15.25 -23.30
CA PRO A 452 3.53 -14.83 -23.39
C PRO A 452 3.64 -13.31 -23.61
N ALA A 453 4.35 -12.64 -22.71
CA ALA A 453 4.55 -11.19 -22.80
C ALA A 453 5.47 -10.82 -23.97
N ASN A 454 6.27 -11.76 -24.44
CA ASN A 454 7.26 -11.60 -25.50
C ASN A 454 6.80 -12.14 -26.88
N ALA A 455 5.51 -12.46 -27.06
CA ALA A 455 5.01 -13.02 -28.31
C ALA A 455 3.72 -12.34 -28.78
N THR A 456 3.59 -12.24 -30.10
CA THR A 456 2.44 -11.64 -30.75
C THR A 456 1.98 -12.49 -31.92
N THR A 457 0.69 -12.48 -32.20
CA THR A 457 0.08 -13.11 -33.38
C THR A 457 -0.85 -12.08 -34.01
N SER A 458 -0.54 -11.67 -35.27
CA SER A 458 -1.34 -10.67 -35.98
C SER A 458 -1.59 -9.39 -35.15
N GLN A 459 -0.53 -8.83 -34.57
CA GLN A 459 -0.56 -7.61 -33.73
C GLN A 459 -1.40 -7.73 -32.43
N GLN A 460 -1.76 -8.96 -32.03
CA GLN A 460 -2.52 -9.25 -30.81
C GLN A 460 -1.72 -10.19 -29.90
N PRO A 461 -2.03 -10.24 -28.57
CA PRO A 461 -1.43 -11.21 -27.68
C PRO A 461 -1.67 -12.64 -28.17
N SER A 462 -0.63 -13.46 -28.16
CA SER A 462 -0.81 -14.91 -28.24
C SER A 462 -1.19 -15.47 -26.86
N PHE A 463 -2.01 -16.52 -26.82
CA PHE A 463 -2.50 -17.05 -25.56
C PHE A 463 -2.05 -18.51 -25.38
N ALA A 464 -1.41 -18.79 -24.26
CA ALA A 464 -1.13 -20.14 -23.80
C ALA A 464 -2.35 -20.75 -23.09
N ILE A 465 -3.13 -19.90 -22.38
CA ILE A 465 -4.44 -20.26 -21.81
C ILE A 465 -5.44 -19.17 -22.17
N SER A 466 -6.58 -19.55 -22.73
CA SER A 466 -7.59 -18.61 -23.24
C SER A 466 -9.00 -19.19 -23.21
N GLN A 467 -9.96 -18.39 -23.65
CA GLN A 467 -11.37 -18.76 -23.90
C GLN A 467 -12.18 -19.13 -22.63
N VAL A 468 -13.46 -19.33 -22.80
CA VAL A 468 -14.42 -19.85 -21.82
C VAL A 468 -15.29 -20.89 -22.53
N PRO A 469 -15.21 -22.18 -22.15
CA PRO A 469 -14.36 -22.75 -21.11
C PRO A 469 -12.86 -22.63 -21.43
N SER A 470 -12.04 -22.55 -20.36
CA SER A 470 -10.59 -22.36 -20.50
C SER A 470 -9.93 -23.48 -21.29
N ARG A 471 -9.12 -23.11 -22.28
CA ARG A 471 -8.34 -24.01 -23.10
C ARG A 471 -6.85 -23.68 -22.98
N SER A 472 -6.05 -24.71 -22.73
CA SER A 472 -4.60 -24.61 -22.70
C SER A 472 -3.99 -25.09 -24.00
N SER A 473 -3.06 -24.33 -24.56
CA SER A 473 -2.24 -24.72 -25.71
C SER A 473 -1.30 -25.89 -25.35
N PRO A 474 -0.82 -26.68 -26.32
CA PRO A 474 0.16 -27.72 -26.07
C PRO A 474 1.38 -27.19 -25.30
N GLY A 475 1.78 -27.89 -24.24
CA GLY A 475 2.89 -27.52 -23.37
C GLY A 475 2.56 -26.50 -22.28
N ALA A 476 1.43 -25.81 -22.35
CA ALA A 476 0.97 -24.92 -21.30
C ALA A 476 0.37 -25.67 -20.09
N PRO A 477 0.41 -25.07 -18.89
CA PRO A 477 -0.26 -25.63 -17.73
C PRO A 477 -1.77 -25.82 -17.97
N GLN A 478 -2.37 -26.85 -17.33
CA GLN A 478 -3.80 -27.14 -17.43
C GLN A 478 -4.55 -26.57 -16.23
N ILE A 479 -5.74 -26.01 -16.46
CA ILE A 479 -6.66 -25.61 -15.39
C ILE A 479 -7.65 -26.75 -15.15
N THR A 480 -7.69 -27.30 -13.94
CA THR A 480 -8.64 -28.34 -13.52
C THR A 480 -9.77 -27.76 -12.67
N GLN A 481 -9.52 -26.65 -11.95
CA GLN A 481 -10.55 -25.91 -11.21
C GLN A 481 -10.57 -24.45 -11.70
N PRO A 482 -11.49 -24.12 -12.63
CA PRO A 482 -11.55 -22.78 -13.22
C PRO A 482 -12.39 -21.77 -12.45
N ARG A 483 -13.19 -22.18 -11.44
CA ARG A 483 -14.13 -21.30 -10.74
C ARG A 483 -13.40 -20.42 -9.73
N VAL A 484 -13.75 -19.13 -9.70
CA VAL A 484 -13.08 -18.07 -8.92
C VAL A 484 -14.11 -17.38 -8.05
N TYR A 485 -14.20 -17.77 -6.79
CA TYR A 485 -15.10 -17.14 -5.81
C TYR A 485 -14.42 -16.02 -5.04
N PHE A 486 -13.09 -16.07 -4.93
CA PHE A 486 -12.27 -15.11 -4.20
C PHE A 486 -11.29 -14.46 -5.15
N GLY A 487 -11.20 -13.11 -5.12
CA GLY A 487 -10.40 -12.34 -6.07
C GLY A 487 -9.92 -11.01 -5.51
N VAL A 488 -9.53 -10.10 -6.40
CA VAL A 488 -9.05 -8.75 -6.06
C VAL A 488 -9.99 -7.69 -6.58
N ASN A 489 -10.01 -6.52 -5.92
CA ASN A 489 -10.74 -5.33 -6.37
C ASN A 489 -12.20 -5.62 -6.75
N ASN A 490 -12.96 -6.19 -5.83
CA ASN A 490 -14.40 -6.17 -5.99
C ASN A 490 -14.86 -4.70 -5.86
N PRO A 491 -15.35 -4.05 -6.94
CA PRO A 491 -15.74 -2.63 -6.91
C PRO A 491 -16.85 -2.33 -5.91
N ASN A 492 -17.62 -3.34 -5.54
CA ASN A 492 -18.62 -3.26 -4.48
C ASN A 492 -18.07 -3.75 -3.12
N GLY A 493 -16.76 -3.76 -2.96
CA GLY A 493 -16.05 -4.27 -1.79
C GLY A 493 -16.65 -3.80 -0.48
N GLY A 494 -17.04 -4.76 0.33
CA GLY A 494 -17.71 -4.59 1.60
C GLY A 494 -18.72 -5.70 1.86
N ASP A 495 -19.47 -5.58 2.94
CA ASP A 495 -20.46 -6.56 3.37
C ASP A 495 -21.64 -6.74 2.37
N ALA A 496 -21.81 -5.81 1.45
CA ALA A 496 -22.89 -5.84 0.46
C ALA A 496 -22.68 -6.85 -0.68
N SER A 497 -21.46 -7.33 -0.90
CA SER A 497 -21.12 -8.23 -2.01
C SER A 497 -21.02 -9.72 -1.60
N TYR A 498 -21.89 -10.14 -0.70
CA TYR A 498 -21.97 -11.56 -0.37
C TYR A 498 -22.59 -12.38 -1.50
N VAL A 499 -22.18 -13.65 -1.62
CA VAL A 499 -22.80 -14.64 -2.48
C VAL A 499 -23.13 -15.91 -1.70
N LEU A 500 -24.10 -16.65 -2.21
CA LEU A 500 -24.58 -17.90 -1.67
C LEU A 500 -24.25 -19.02 -2.65
N ALA A 501 -23.39 -19.90 -2.24
CA ALA A 501 -23.04 -21.10 -2.99
C ALA A 501 -23.71 -22.34 -2.39
N ASP A 502 -23.78 -23.43 -3.13
CA ASP A 502 -24.44 -24.67 -2.75
C ASP A 502 -25.91 -24.44 -2.33
N THR A 503 -26.65 -23.74 -3.19
CA THR A 503 -28.08 -23.47 -3.02
C THR A 503 -28.90 -24.42 -3.90
N ARG A 504 -30.25 -24.37 -3.81
CA ARG A 504 -31.12 -25.05 -4.78
C ARG A 504 -31.05 -24.46 -6.18
N GLN A 505 -30.60 -23.17 -6.30
CA GLN A 505 -30.38 -22.54 -7.58
C GLN A 505 -28.98 -22.89 -8.08
N PRO A 506 -28.82 -23.53 -9.23
CA PRO A 506 -27.50 -23.81 -9.79
C PRO A 506 -26.79 -22.51 -10.17
N GLU A 507 -25.47 -22.49 -9.97
CA GLU A 507 -24.59 -21.37 -10.26
C GLU A 507 -24.19 -21.39 -11.74
N ILE A 508 -24.05 -20.21 -12.36
CA ILE A 508 -23.69 -20.09 -13.77
C ILE A 508 -22.17 -20.09 -13.89
N ASP A 509 -21.61 -21.14 -14.50
CA ASP A 509 -20.20 -21.21 -14.89
C ASP A 509 -19.92 -20.27 -16.08
N TYR A 510 -20.65 -20.46 -17.17
CA TYR A 510 -20.56 -19.67 -18.40
C TYR A 510 -21.70 -19.94 -19.35
N GLN A 511 -21.84 -19.07 -20.33
CA GLN A 511 -22.72 -19.27 -21.47
C GLN A 511 -21.91 -19.21 -22.78
N ALA A 512 -21.85 -20.30 -23.49
CA ALA A 512 -21.02 -20.40 -24.70
C ALA A 512 -21.52 -19.51 -25.85
N SER A 513 -22.85 -19.42 -26.05
CA SER A 513 -23.48 -18.51 -27.01
C SER A 513 -24.82 -17.99 -26.48
N ALA A 514 -25.30 -16.90 -27.04
CA ALA A 514 -26.59 -16.31 -26.64
C ALA A 514 -27.80 -17.24 -26.90
N SER A 515 -27.67 -18.20 -27.82
CA SER A 515 -28.69 -19.18 -28.18
C SER A 515 -28.63 -20.47 -27.37
N GLN A 516 -27.60 -20.64 -26.51
CA GLN A 516 -27.43 -21.85 -25.70
C GLN A 516 -27.79 -21.56 -24.25
N ASN A 517 -28.31 -22.61 -23.56
CA ASN A 517 -28.47 -22.51 -22.11
C ASN A 517 -27.13 -22.36 -21.43
N PRO A 518 -27.05 -21.58 -20.32
CA PRO A 518 -25.86 -21.49 -19.53
C PRO A 518 -25.39 -22.87 -19.02
N THR A 519 -24.10 -23.09 -19.04
CA THR A 519 -23.50 -24.20 -18.29
C THR A 519 -23.52 -23.83 -16.80
N THR A 520 -24.08 -24.71 -16.00
CA THR A 520 -24.28 -24.50 -14.58
C THR A 520 -23.56 -25.54 -13.74
N SER A 521 -23.28 -25.18 -12.51
CA SER A 521 -22.65 -26.07 -11.53
C SER A 521 -23.21 -25.83 -10.14
N THR A 522 -22.83 -26.70 -9.22
CA THR A 522 -23.04 -26.52 -7.78
C THR A 522 -21.68 -26.47 -7.09
N TYR A 523 -21.55 -25.64 -6.09
CA TYR A 523 -20.32 -25.54 -5.30
C TYR A 523 -20.12 -26.79 -4.44
N HIS A 524 -18.92 -27.37 -4.47
CA HIS A 524 -18.55 -28.55 -3.67
C HIS A 524 -17.32 -28.28 -2.77
N GLY A 525 -16.94 -27.02 -2.61
CA GLY A 525 -15.82 -26.65 -1.76
C GLY A 525 -16.23 -26.44 -0.30
N ASN A 526 -15.25 -26.12 0.52
CA ASN A 526 -15.42 -25.86 1.95
C ASN A 526 -15.34 -24.37 2.31
N GLY A 527 -15.27 -23.48 1.33
CA GLY A 527 -15.19 -22.02 1.54
C GLY A 527 -16.51 -21.44 2.04
N GLY A 528 -16.41 -20.24 2.65
CA GLY A 528 -17.55 -19.54 3.20
C GLY A 528 -18.14 -20.17 4.47
N VAL A 529 -19.14 -19.51 5.05
CA VAL A 529 -19.82 -19.93 6.27
C VAL A 529 -21.07 -20.72 5.91
N GLN A 530 -21.20 -21.96 6.40
CA GLN A 530 -22.38 -22.78 6.19
C GLN A 530 -23.56 -22.23 7.00
N LEU A 531 -24.74 -22.11 6.36
CA LEU A 531 -25.98 -21.62 6.97
C LEU A 531 -26.74 -22.77 7.69
N ASN A 532 -26.05 -23.51 8.54
CA ASN A 532 -26.46 -24.79 9.11
C ASN A 532 -27.65 -24.73 10.09
N ASN A 533 -28.02 -23.54 10.58
CA ASN A 533 -29.14 -23.39 11.51
C ASN A 533 -29.81 -22.01 11.40
N PHE A 534 -30.99 -21.89 12.01
CA PHE A 534 -31.78 -20.68 12.07
C PHE A 534 -31.03 -19.44 12.59
N PHE A 535 -30.24 -19.61 13.67
CA PHE A 535 -29.52 -18.49 14.29
C PHE A 535 -28.46 -17.91 13.40
N VAL A 536 -27.69 -18.76 12.69
CA VAL A 536 -26.66 -18.32 11.74
C VAL A 536 -27.32 -17.57 10.57
N LYS A 537 -28.41 -18.11 10.01
CA LYS A 537 -29.15 -17.47 8.93
C LYS A 537 -29.71 -16.10 9.35
N THR A 538 -30.29 -16.01 10.54
CA THR A 538 -30.82 -14.77 11.11
C THR A 538 -29.71 -13.74 11.37
N ALA A 539 -28.56 -14.16 11.90
CA ALA A 539 -27.45 -13.27 12.15
C ALA A 539 -26.93 -12.61 10.87
N PHE A 540 -26.82 -13.36 9.78
CA PHE A 540 -26.45 -12.82 8.47
C PHE A 540 -27.53 -11.90 7.90
N ALA A 541 -28.81 -12.26 8.03
CA ALA A 541 -29.91 -11.39 7.58
C ALA A 541 -29.90 -10.03 8.32
N ILE A 542 -29.62 -10.01 9.63
CA ILE A 542 -29.47 -8.80 10.41
C ILE A 542 -28.21 -8.03 10.00
N ARG A 543 -27.07 -8.71 9.80
CA ARG A 543 -25.82 -8.10 9.40
C ARG A 543 -25.97 -7.30 8.10
N PHE A 544 -26.50 -7.96 7.06
CA PHE A 544 -26.67 -7.36 5.73
C PHE A 544 -27.91 -6.52 5.58
N GLY A 545 -28.87 -6.63 6.51
CA GLY A 545 -30.18 -5.99 6.39
C GLY A 545 -30.99 -6.57 5.25
N ASP A 546 -30.74 -7.81 4.87
CA ASP A 546 -31.35 -8.49 3.73
C ASP A 546 -32.31 -9.59 4.17
N PHE A 547 -33.60 -9.31 4.05
CA PHE A 547 -34.66 -10.22 4.44
C PHE A 547 -34.80 -11.41 3.48
N ASN A 548 -34.33 -11.31 2.22
CA ASN A 548 -34.37 -12.40 1.26
C ASN A 548 -33.54 -13.60 1.72
N LEU A 549 -32.42 -13.36 2.41
CA LEU A 549 -31.65 -14.41 3.06
C LEU A 549 -32.50 -15.30 3.96
N PHE A 550 -33.48 -14.69 4.63
CA PHE A 550 -34.31 -15.38 5.60
C PHE A 550 -35.48 -16.13 4.97
N VAL A 551 -36.16 -15.50 3.99
CA VAL A 551 -37.42 -16.02 3.42
C VAL A 551 -37.26 -16.94 2.22
N SER A 552 -36.11 -16.86 1.51
CA SER A 552 -35.92 -17.64 0.29
C SER A 552 -35.80 -19.13 0.60
N ASP A 553 -36.60 -19.92 -0.09
CA ASP A 553 -36.56 -21.38 -0.08
C ASP A 553 -35.41 -21.96 -0.90
N LEU A 554 -34.75 -21.14 -1.73
CA LEU A 554 -33.56 -21.52 -2.47
C LEU A 554 -32.35 -21.66 -1.53
N VAL A 555 -32.37 -21.00 -0.38
CA VAL A 555 -31.29 -21.02 0.63
C VAL A 555 -31.54 -22.16 1.63
N THR A 556 -30.72 -23.17 1.58
CA THR A 556 -30.80 -24.37 2.41
C THR A 556 -29.85 -24.34 3.60
N HIS A 557 -29.92 -25.34 4.47
CA HIS A 557 -28.95 -25.53 5.58
C HIS A 557 -27.56 -25.99 5.10
N GLN A 558 -27.43 -26.43 3.87
CA GLN A 558 -26.16 -26.78 3.23
C GLN A 558 -25.52 -25.55 2.57
N SER A 559 -26.32 -24.54 2.22
CA SER A 559 -25.85 -23.33 1.54
C SER A 559 -24.74 -22.64 2.32
N ARG A 560 -23.77 -22.12 1.58
CA ARG A 560 -22.57 -21.48 2.12
C ARG A 560 -22.57 -20.01 1.72
N LEU A 561 -22.47 -19.13 2.72
CA LEU A 561 -22.39 -17.70 2.51
C LEU A 561 -20.94 -17.25 2.49
N MET A 562 -20.52 -16.65 1.37
CA MET A 562 -19.19 -16.08 1.19
C MET A 562 -19.33 -14.55 1.14
N PHE A 563 -18.67 -13.85 2.03
CA PHE A 563 -18.81 -12.37 2.10
C PHE A 563 -17.46 -11.68 2.15
N VAL A 564 -16.50 -11.90 2.86
CA VAL A 564 -15.19 -11.27 2.69
C VAL A 564 -14.48 -12.00 1.54
N ARG A 565 -14.68 -11.53 0.30
CA ARG A 565 -14.22 -12.20 -0.93
C ARG A 565 -12.99 -11.55 -1.56
N ASP A 566 -12.75 -10.27 -1.27
CA ASP A 566 -11.52 -9.59 -1.65
C ASP A 566 -10.36 -10.13 -0.81
N ILE A 567 -9.33 -10.63 -1.48
CA ILE A 567 -8.21 -11.32 -0.81
C ILE A 567 -7.37 -10.39 0.05
N THR A 568 -7.26 -9.10 -0.32
CA THR A 568 -6.55 -8.10 0.47
C THR A 568 -7.31 -7.80 1.76
N GLN A 569 -8.62 -7.62 1.67
CA GLN A 569 -9.48 -7.46 2.86
C GLN A 569 -9.47 -8.71 3.75
N MET A 570 -9.48 -9.92 3.14
CA MET A 570 -9.34 -11.18 3.87
C MET A 570 -8.04 -11.21 4.68
N ALA A 571 -6.92 -10.90 4.05
CA ALA A 571 -5.61 -10.91 4.68
C ALA A 571 -5.49 -9.82 5.78
N GLN A 572 -5.97 -8.60 5.52
CA GLN A 572 -6.00 -7.50 6.49
C GLN A 572 -6.87 -7.84 7.72
N LYS A 573 -8.02 -8.48 7.49
CA LYS A 573 -8.91 -8.92 8.56
C LYS A 573 -8.30 -10.04 9.39
N ALA A 574 -7.62 -10.99 8.76
CA ALA A 574 -6.97 -12.12 9.42
C ALA A 574 -5.71 -11.74 10.18
N ALA A 575 -4.88 -10.86 9.60
CA ALA A 575 -3.61 -10.42 10.17
C ALA A 575 -3.49 -8.88 10.18
N PRO A 576 -4.29 -8.17 11.03
CA PRO A 576 -4.30 -6.70 11.07
C PRO A 576 -3.02 -6.08 11.64
N PHE A 577 -2.05 -6.88 11.97
CA PHE A 577 -0.72 -6.48 12.45
C PHE A 577 0.35 -6.50 11.34
N LEU A 578 0.02 -6.99 10.14
CA LEU A 578 0.85 -6.92 8.94
C LEU A 578 0.40 -5.78 8.03
N SER A 579 1.30 -5.29 7.20
CA SER A 579 1.04 -4.37 6.09
C SER A 579 1.09 -5.15 4.79
N PHE A 580 0.27 -4.80 3.79
CA PHE A 580 0.14 -5.58 2.57
C PHE A 580 0.54 -4.78 1.34
N ASP A 581 1.11 -5.46 0.35
CA ASP A 581 1.47 -4.90 -0.95
C ASP A 581 0.23 -4.48 -1.74
N SER A 582 0.41 -3.52 -2.62
CA SER A 582 -0.65 -3.02 -3.49
C SER A 582 -0.98 -3.93 -4.68
N ASP A 583 -0.08 -4.87 -5.03
CA ASP A 583 -0.15 -5.70 -6.25
C ASP A 583 -0.26 -7.21 -5.96
N PRO A 584 -1.43 -7.72 -5.53
CA PRO A 584 -1.68 -9.14 -5.44
C PRO A 584 -1.75 -9.77 -6.84
N TYR A 585 -1.12 -10.92 -7.02
CA TYR A 585 -1.03 -11.58 -8.32
C TYR A 585 -1.52 -13.02 -8.33
N PRO A 586 -2.11 -13.50 -9.45
CA PRO A 586 -2.59 -14.86 -9.55
C PRO A 586 -1.50 -15.83 -10.03
N VAL A 587 -1.53 -17.05 -9.50
CA VAL A 587 -0.64 -18.15 -9.86
C VAL A 587 -1.44 -19.41 -10.15
N LEU A 588 -1.14 -20.07 -11.26
CA LEU A 588 -1.68 -21.39 -11.59
C LEU A 588 -0.74 -22.49 -11.07
N SER A 589 -1.19 -23.24 -10.10
CA SER A 589 -0.39 -24.31 -9.50
C SER A 589 -1.24 -25.58 -9.31
N GLY A 590 -0.76 -26.73 -9.80
CA GLY A 590 -1.50 -27.99 -9.68
C GLY A 590 -2.88 -27.98 -10.31
N GLY A 591 -3.11 -27.17 -11.34
CA GLY A 591 -4.41 -27.01 -12.01
C GLY A 591 -5.40 -26.10 -11.26
N GLN A 592 -5.02 -25.50 -10.14
CA GLN A 592 -5.83 -24.58 -9.34
C GLN A 592 -5.28 -23.15 -9.40
N ILE A 593 -6.16 -22.18 -9.30
CA ILE A 593 -5.82 -20.77 -9.27
C ILE A 593 -5.62 -20.34 -7.82
N TYR A 594 -4.48 -19.72 -7.55
CA TYR A 594 -4.14 -19.14 -6.26
C TYR A 594 -3.83 -17.65 -6.43
N TRP A 595 -4.13 -16.87 -5.42
CA TRP A 595 -3.65 -15.51 -5.29
C TRP A 595 -2.47 -15.49 -4.33
N VAL A 596 -1.45 -14.74 -4.68
CA VAL A 596 -0.31 -14.47 -3.80
C VAL A 596 -0.30 -12.99 -3.49
N LEU A 597 -0.23 -12.68 -2.21
CA LEU A 597 -0.18 -11.32 -1.68
C LEU A 597 1.04 -11.17 -0.79
N ASP A 598 1.85 -10.17 -1.06
CA ASP A 598 2.99 -9.82 -0.23
C ASP A 598 2.56 -9.15 1.07
N ALA A 599 3.21 -9.53 2.16
CA ALA A 599 2.94 -8.93 3.46
C ALA A 599 4.24 -8.54 4.17
N TYR A 600 4.16 -7.44 4.90
CA TYR A 600 5.28 -6.78 5.53
C TYR A 600 5.11 -6.70 7.03
N THR A 601 6.21 -6.87 7.74
CA THR A 601 6.37 -6.39 9.10
C THR A 601 6.94 -4.98 9.07
N THR A 602 6.34 -4.08 9.81
CA THR A 602 6.70 -2.66 9.81
C THR A 602 6.81 -2.09 11.23
N SER A 603 7.64 -1.07 11.41
CA SER A 603 7.71 -0.26 12.62
C SER A 603 8.19 1.15 12.28
N ASP A 604 7.79 2.13 13.10
CA ASP A 604 8.28 3.51 13.12
C ASP A 604 9.25 3.78 14.30
N ASN A 605 9.61 2.74 15.03
CA ASN A 605 10.36 2.82 16.29
C ASN A 605 11.77 2.22 16.22
N TYR A 606 12.37 2.07 15.04
CA TYR A 606 13.75 1.63 14.92
C TYR A 606 14.70 2.80 15.25
N PRO A 607 15.55 2.68 16.30
CA PRO A 607 16.37 3.81 16.77
C PRO A 607 17.36 4.25 15.68
N TYR A 608 17.54 5.56 15.53
CA TYR A 608 18.38 6.21 14.52
C TYR A 608 17.98 5.98 13.06
N ALA A 609 17.02 5.14 12.74
CA ALA A 609 16.63 4.94 11.34
C ALA A 609 15.76 6.08 10.81
N GLN A 610 16.03 6.51 9.59
CA GLN A 610 15.25 7.51 8.86
C GLN A 610 13.89 6.91 8.44
N ASN A 611 12.84 7.71 8.55
CA ASN A 611 11.55 7.36 7.97
C ASN A 611 11.70 7.14 6.46
N ALA A 612 11.08 6.10 5.98
CA ALA A 612 11.07 5.75 4.57
C ALA A 612 10.37 6.82 3.73
N ASN A 613 10.86 7.03 2.52
CA ASN A 613 10.16 7.83 1.53
C ASN A 613 9.11 6.95 0.84
N THR A 614 7.85 7.23 1.10
CA THR A 614 6.69 6.48 0.58
C THR A 614 5.87 7.27 -0.45
N THR A 615 6.36 8.42 -0.90
CA THR A 615 5.61 9.36 -1.75
C THR A 615 5.29 8.82 -3.15
N SER A 616 6.07 7.85 -3.63
CA SER A 616 5.86 7.21 -4.95
C SER A 616 5.03 5.93 -4.89
N LEU A 617 4.57 5.53 -3.70
CA LEU A 617 3.75 4.33 -3.54
C LEU A 617 2.31 4.55 -3.99
N PRO A 618 1.64 3.52 -4.52
CA PRO A 618 0.21 3.55 -4.76
C PRO A 618 -0.59 3.84 -3.48
N GLY A 619 -1.73 4.52 -3.61
CA GLY A 619 -2.56 4.91 -2.46
C GLY A 619 -3.12 3.74 -1.64
N ASN A 620 -3.24 2.55 -2.25
CA ASN A 620 -3.68 1.31 -1.60
C ASN A 620 -2.53 0.47 -1.01
N SER A 621 -1.28 0.92 -1.12
CA SER A 621 -0.14 0.24 -0.50
C SER A 621 -0.21 0.29 1.02
N GLY A 622 -0.04 -0.86 1.68
CA GLY A 622 0.10 -0.94 3.12
C GLY A 622 1.39 -0.33 3.67
N LEU A 623 2.35 -0.02 2.79
CA LEU A 623 3.58 0.71 3.15
C LEU A 623 3.40 2.24 3.09
N ASN A 624 2.27 2.75 2.60
CA ASN A 624 1.97 4.18 2.57
C ASN A 624 1.59 4.70 3.98
N GLN A 625 2.52 4.56 4.90
CA GLN A 625 2.41 4.96 6.29
C GLN A 625 3.78 5.42 6.81
N ASN A 626 3.79 6.01 7.99
CA ASN A 626 5.03 6.38 8.65
C ASN A 626 5.74 5.12 9.14
N LEU A 627 6.89 4.80 8.57
CA LEU A 627 7.70 3.64 8.94
C LEU A 627 9.19 3.91 8.76
N ASN A 628 10.01 3.30 9.59
CA ASN A 628 11.46 3.31 9.48
C ASN A 628 12.10 1.91 9.57
N TYR A 629 11.27 0.87 9.58
CA TYR A 629 11.65 -0.54 9.49
C TYR A 629 10.66 -1.28 8.60
N VAL A 630 11.14 -2.10 7.70
CA VAL A 630 10.31 -2.95 6.84
C VAL A 630 11.03 -4.26 6.48
N ARG A 631 10.27 -5.38 6.48
CA ARG A 631 10.68 -6.68 5.92
C ARG A 631 9.53 -7.31 5.17
N ASN A 632 9.81 -7.87 4.00
CA ASN A 632 8.91 -8.79 3.31
C ASN A 632 9.17 -10.20 3.80
N SER A 633 8.64 -10.52 4.96
CA SER A 633 8.87 -11.81 5.62
C SER A 633 7.72 -12.78 5.43
N VAL A 634 6.58 -12.33 4.90
CA VAL A 634 5.37 -13.15 4.77
C VAL A 634 4.80 -13.07 3.35
N LYS A 635 4.42 -14.23 2.80
CA LYS A 635 3.58 -14.35 1.61
C LYS A 635 2.25 -14.97 2.01
N VAL A 636 1.16 -14.33 1.66
CA VAL A 636 -0.18 -14.85 1.86
C VAL A 636 -0.65 -15.52 0.58
N VAL A 637 -1.02 -16.79 0.66
CA VAL A 637 -1.53 -17.57 -0.48
C VAL A 637 -2.99 -17.90 -0.22
N VAL A 638 -3.87 -17.47 -1.13
CA VAL A 638 -5.32 -17.71 -1.06
C VAL A 638 -5.76 -18.53 -2.24
N ASN A 639 -6.44 -19.64 -2.00
CA ASN A 639 -7.03 -20.44 -3.05
C ASN A 639 -8.28 -19.74 -3.61
N ALA A 640 -8.31 -19.46 -4.90
CA ALA A 640 -9.38 -18.67 -5.55
C ALA A 640 -10.76 -19.37 -5.51
N TYR A 641 -10.81 -20.70 -5.38
CA TYR A 641 -12.04 -21.49 -5.29
C TYR A 641 -12.58 -21.57 -3.88
N SER A 642 -11.72 -21.94 -2.91
CA SER A 642 -12.14 -22.24 -1.54
C SER A 642 -11.97 -21.10 -0.55
N GLY A 643 -11.20 -20.06 -0.89
CA GLY A 643 -10.83 -18.99 0.03
C GLY A 643 -9.92 -19.44 1.17
N GLN A 644 -9.39 -20.66 1.12
CA GLN A 644 -8.41 -21.11 2.10
C GLN A 644 -7.15 -20.26 1.98
N MET A 645 -6.72 -19.71 3.11
CA MET A 645 -5.62 -18.77 3.21
C MET A 645 -4.51 -19.36 4.06
N ARG A 646 -3.25 -19.22 3.59
CA ARG A 646 -2.05 -19.61 4.34
C ARG A 646 -1.04 -18.48 4.35
N PHE A 647 -0.45 -18.27 5.49
CA PHE A 647 0.63 -17.30 5.70
C PHE A 647 1.96 -18.05 5.70
N TYR A 648 2.80 -17.81 4.71
CA TYR A 648 4.10 -18.45 4.61
C TYR A 648 5.19 -17.50 5.10
N ASP A 649 5.96 -17.94 6.10
CA ASP A 649 7.23 -17.30 6.46
C ASP A 649 8.25 -17.55 5.35
N VAL A 650 8.68 -16.47 4.69
CA VAL A 650 9.67 -16.49 3.60
C VAL A 650 11.02 -15.92 4.01
N SER A 651 11.24 -15.62 5.29
CA SER A 651 12.48 -15.05 5.82
C SER A 651 13.72 -15.90 5.49
N ALA A 652 13.54 -17.23 5.40
CA ALA A 652 14.60 -18.15 4.99
C ALA A 652 15.12 -17.92 3.55
N LEU A 653 14.33 -17.35 2.65
CA LEU A 653 14.76 -17.03 1.28
C LEU A 653 15.72 -15.85 1.27
N THR A 654 15.45 -14.81 2.06
CA THR A 654 16.31 -13.63 2.17
C THR A 654 17.50 -13.83 3.10
N LYS A 655 17.50 -14.92 3.89
CA LYS A 655 18.49 -15.21 4.94
C LYS A 655 18.64 -14.07 5.95
N THR A 656 17.54 -13.35 6.20
CA THR A 656 17.48 -12.21 7.10
C THR A 656 16.52 -12.53 8.24
N SER A 657 16.99 -12.45 9.50
CA SER A 657 16.09 -12.54 10.65
C SER A 657 15.14 -11.36 10.71
N ASP A 658 13.87 -11.63 11.03
CA ASP A 658 12.85 -10.63 11.28
C ASP A 658 12.24 -10.82 12.68
N PRO A 659 12.78 -10.14 13.69
CA PRO A 659 12.30 -10.29 15.07
C PRO A 659 10.84 -9.86 15.28
N ILE A 660 10.28 -9.03 14.38
CA ILE A 660 8.85 -8.69 14.44
C ILE A 660 8.02 -9.91 14.03
N LEU A 661 8.40 -10.60 12.94
CA LEU A 661 7.72 -11.83 12.55
C LEU A 661 7.89 -12.92 13.62
N GLU A 662 9.10 -13.15 14.11
CA GLU A 662 9.38 -14.11 15.18
C GLU A 662 8.51 -13.83 16.45
N THR A 663 8.25 -12.56 16.74
CA THR A 663 7.33 -12.16 17.81
C THR A 663 5.89 -12.57 17.49
N TRP A 664 5.41 -12.33 16.26
CA TRP A 664 4.06 -12.70 15.86
C TRP A 664 3.85 -14.22 15.78
N GLU A 665 4.87 -14.97 15.39
CA GLU A 665 4.85 -16.44 15.45
C GLU A 665 4.68 -16.97 16.87
N LYS A 666 5.30 -16.30 17.84
CA LYS A 666 5.15 -16.62 19.25
C LYS A 666 3.76 -16.25 19.80
N VAL A 667 3.21 -15.09 19.36
CA VAL A 667 1.87 -14.62 19.74
C VAL A 667 0.77 -15.51 19.15
N PHE A 668 0.95 -15.97 17.88
CA PHE A 668 -0.01 -16.77 17.12
C PHE A 668 0.62 -18.09 16.65
N PRO A 669 0.81 -19.04 17.55
CA PRO A 669 1.43 -20.32 17.21
C PRO A 669 0.63 -21.09 16.16
N GLY A 670 1.30 -21.49 15.05
CA GLY A 670 0.67 -22.24 13.97
C GLY A 670 0.01 -21.41 12.87
N MET A 671 -0.03 -20.08 13.00
CA MET A 671 -0.54 -19.21 11.94
C MET A 671 0.39 -19.16 10.73
N PHE A 672 1.69 -19.16 10.98
CA PHE A 672 2.71 -19.05 9.93
C PHE A 672 3.28 -20.42 9.58
N THR A 673 3.46 -20.68 8.30
CA THR A 673 4.02 -21.91 7.75
C THR A 673 5.37 -21.61 7.12
N PRO A 674 6.45 -22.33 7.44
CA PRO A 674 7.74 -22.10 6.80
C PRO A 674 7.67 -22.28 5.27
N VAL A 675 8.41 -21.46 4.51
CA VAL A 675 8.46 -21.53 3.04
C VAL A 675 8.92 -22.88 2.50
N SER A 676 9.67 -23.65 3.30
CA SER A 676 10.07 -25.01 2.94
C SER A 676 8.89 -25.95 2.74
N GLN A 677 7.75 -25.67 3.38
CA GLN A 677 6.50 -26.43 3.22
C GLN A 677 5.59 -25.87 2.11
N MET A 678 5.98 -24.76 1.46
CA MET A 678 5.25 -24.24 0.30
C MET A 678 5.46 -25.20 -0.89
N PRO A 679 4.38 -25.58 -1.60
CA PRO A 679 4.51 -26.37 -2.83
C PRO A 679 5.52 -25.75 -3.80
N ALA A 680 6.41 -26.59 -4.36
CA ALA A 680 7.47 -26.12 -5.26
C ALA A 680 6.89 -25.35 -6.47
N SER A 681 5.71 -25.75 -6.96
CA SER A 681 5.00 -25.07 -8.05
C SER A 681 4.49 -23.69 -7.68
N LEU A 682 4.19 -23.41 -6.41
CA LEU A 682 3.88 -22.05 -5.94
C LEU A 682 5.15 -21.25 -5.68
N ARG A 683 6.14 -21.91 -5.05
CA ARG A 683 7.42 -21.24 -4.70
C ARG A 683 8.19 -20.75 -5.93
N ALA A 684 8.05 -21.44 -7.08
CA ALA A 684 8.64 -21.04 -8.35
C ALA A 684 8.09 -19.71 -8.90
N HIS A 685 6.92 -19.27 -8.44
CA HIS A 685 6.23 -18.06 -8.88
C HIS A 685 6.32 -16.90 -7.86
N LEU A 686 7.12 -17.03 -6.80
CA LEU A 686 7.35 -15.92 -5.88
C LEU A 686 8.06 -14.78 -6.59
N ARG A 687 7.61 -13.55 -6.33
CA ARG A 687 8.19 -12.31 -6.88
C ARG A 687 8.72 -11.44 -5.74
N TYR A 688 9.76 -10.65 -6.01
CA TYR A 688 10.17 -9.58 -5.11
C TYR A 688 9.17 -8.43 -5.23
N PRO A 689 8.64 -7.86 -4.10
CA PRO A 689 7.51 -6.93 -4.17
C PRO A 689 7.89 -5.56 -4.74
N GLU A 690 7.02 -4.99 -5.57
CA GLU A 690 7.20 -3.67 -6.19
C GLU A 690 7.22 -2.54 -5.19
N ASP A 691 6.27 -2.52 -4.23
CA ASP A 691 6.20 -1.48 -3.21
C ASP A 691 7.46 -1.44 -2.34
N LEU A 692 8.01 -2.61 -2.00
CA LEU A 692 9.24 -2.68 -1.21
C LEU A 692 10.45 -2.15 -1.99
N LEU A 693 10.61 -2.55 -3.26
CA LEU A 693 11.73 -2.05 -4.08
C LEU A 693 11.61 -0.54 -4.29
N THR A 694 10.41 -0.02 -4.51
CA THR A 694 10.14 1.43 -4.63
C THR A 694 10.66 2.19 -3.40
N VAL A 695 10.33 1.71 -2.19
CA VAL A 695 10.83 2.30 -0.94
C VAL A 695 12.35 2.17 -0.84
N GLN A 696 12.88 0.97 -1.12
CA GLN A 696 14.31 0.69 -1.01
C GLN A 696 15.14 1.50 -2.01
N ALA A 697 14.70 1.62 -3.27
CA ALA A 697 15.35 2.42 -4.29
C ALA A 697 15.35 3.91 -3.91
N ALA A 698 14.18 4.45 -3.52
CA ALA A 698 14.05 5.85 -3.08
C ALA A 698 14.99 6.19 -1.92
N MET A 699 15.15 5.27 -0.96
CA MET A 699 16.05 5.47 0.18
C MET A 699 17.51 5.22 -0.18
N TYR A 700 17.79 4.17 -0.97
CA TYR A 700 19.14 3.79 -1.35
C TYR A 700 19.83 4.90 -2.17
N GLY A 701 19.08 5.66 -2.95
CA GLY A 701 19.59 6.78 -3.75
C GLY A 701 20.45 7.75 -2.95
N LYS A 702 20.17 8.00 -1.67
CA LYS A 702 21.03 8.77 -0.76
C LYS A 702 21.86 7.87 0.16
N TYR A 703 21.29 6.78 0.64
CA TYR A 703 21.90 5.91 1.66
C TYR A 703 22.96 4.94 1.10
N HIS A 704 23.24 4.96 -0.21
CA HIS A 704 24.45 4.30 -0.73
C HIS A 704 25.74 5.03 -0.34
N ILE A 705 25.64 6.33 0.03
CA ILE A 705 26.74 7.15 0.52
C ILE A 705 26.97 6.81 2.00
N ILE A 706 28.07 6.13 2.30
CA ILE A 706 28.38 5.69 3.67
C ILE A 706 29.28 6.68 4.45
N GLN A 707 29.91 7.62 3.77
CA GLN A 707 30.75 8.64 4.39
C GLN A 707 29.90 9.82 4.92
N PRO A 708 29.91 10.12 6.23
CA PRO A 708 28.98 11.09 6.82
C PRO A 708 29.08 12.50 6.23
N LEU A 709 30.27 12.97 5.89
CA LEU A 709 30.46 14.30 5.28
C LEU A 709 29.95 14.34 3.85
N ALA A 710 30.20 13.31 3.06
CA ALA A 710 29.67 13.17 1.69
C ALA A 710 28.15 13.04 1.71
N PHE A 711 27.60 12.32 2.68
CA PHE A 711 26.16 12.20 2.91
C PHE A 711 25.52 13.54 3.28
N TYR A 712 26.16 14.30 4.18
CA TYR A 712 25.71 15.64 4.57
C TYR A 712 25.66 16.60 3.37
N ASN A 713 26.71 16.58 2.54
CA ASN A 713 26.80 17.42 1.34
C ASN A 713 25.99 16.85 0.16
N ALA A 714 25.36 15.70 0.29
CA ALA A 714 24.68 14.96 -0.77
C ALA A 714 25.58 14.73 -2.00
N THR A 715 26.89 14.58 -1.80
CA THR A 715 27.86 14.38 -2.89
C THR A 715 27.61 13.06 -3.58
N ASN A 716 27.31 13.09 -4.87
CA ASN A 716 26.92 11.92 -5.68
C ASN A 716 25.62 11.22 -5.20
N ALA A 717 24.70 11.93 -4.57
CA ALA A 717 23.40 11.39 -4.25
C ALA A 717 22.61 11.10 -5.55
N TRP A 718 21.86 10.00 -5.52
CA TRP A 718 20.99 9.60 -6.63
C TRP A 718 19.52 9.71 -6.23
N ASN A 719 18.68 9.77 -7.26
CA ASN A 719 17.25 9.63 -7.14
C ASN A 719 16.77 8.56 -8.13
N VAL A 720 15.62 7.97 -7.89
CA VAL A 720 14.96 7.14 -8.90
C VAL A 720 14.71 8.01 -10.13
N SER A 721 14.92 7.46 -11.32
CA SER A 721 14.72 8.19 -12.57
C SER A 721 13.29 8.75 -12.66
N PRO A 722 13.11 9.95 -13.23
CA PRO A 722 11.77 10.35 -13.67
C PRO A 722 11.15 9.32 -14.60
N SER A 723 9.83 9.15 -14.49
CA SER A 723 9.09 8.25 -15.35
C SER A 723 9.11 8.75 -16.80
N ALA A 724 9.40 7.86 -17.73
CA ALA A 724 9.26 8.13 -19.15
C ALA A 724 7.79 8.25 -19.63
N GLY A 725 6.82 8.00 -18.72
CA GLY A 725 5.40 8.03 -19.04
C GLY A 725 4.96 6.90 -19.96
N ALA A 726 4.07 6.03 -19.52
CA ALA A 726 3.38 5.09 -20.38
C ALA A 726 2.01 5.67 -20.76
N GLY A 727 1.52 5.40 -21.98
CA GLY A 727 0.24 5.90 -22.46
C GLY A 727 0.35 6.81 -23.69
N SER A 728 -0.49 7.83 -23.78
CA SER A 728 -0.47 8.75 -24.93
C SER A 728 0.81 9.58 -24.96
N PRO A 729 1.52 9.64 -26.09
CA PRO A 729 2.74 10.46 -26.23
C PRO A 729 2.48 11.96 -26.09
N ASP A 730 1.23 12.42 -26.24
CA ASP A 730 0.85 13.82 -26.08
C ASP A 730 0.55 14.21 -24.63
N GLN A 731 0.54 13.27 -23.69
CA GLN A 731 0.34 13.56 -22.28
C GLN A 731 1.62 14.12 -21.67
N ALA A 732 1.48 15.20 -20.91
CA ALA A 732 2.57 15.68 -20.07
C ALA A 732 3.06 14.57 -19.16
N LEU A 733 4.38 14.52 -18.91
CA LEU A 733 4.96 13.55 -17.97
C LEU A 733 4.22 13.62 -16.64
N PRO A 734 3.91 12.47 -16.03
CA PRO A 734 3.19 12.42 -14.77
C PRO A 734 3.94 13.23 -13.70
N GLN A 735 3.20 13.99 -12.91
CA GLN A 735 3.76 14.78 -11.82
C GLN A 735 3.18 14.33 -10.48
N THR A 736 4.04 14.29 -9.47
CA THR A 736 3.63 14.16 -8.07
C THR A 736 3.65 15.53 -7.40
N PHE A 737 2.62 15.81 -6.61
CA PHE A 737 2.49 17.06 -5.88
C PHE A 737 2.79 16.81 -4.41
N THR A 738 3.80 17.50 -3.87
CA THR A 738 4.12 17.43 -2.44
C THR A 738 3.82 18.77 -1.80
N THR A 739 3.10 18.75 -0.67
CA THR A 739 2.82 19.95 0.12
C THR A 739 3.88 20.06 1.22
N ASN A 740 4.62 21.18 1.24
CA ASN A 740 5.58 21.44 2.31
C ASN A 740 4.87 21.85 3.62
N SER A 741 5.60 21.87 4.73
CA SER A 741 5.07 22.24 6.06
C SER A 741 4.50 23.66 6.15
N GLN A 742 4.73 24.50 5.13
CA GLN A 742 4.23 25.88 5.04
C GLN A 742 3.03 26.01 4.09
N GLY A 743 2.48 24.86 3.59
CA GLY A 743 1.36 24.82 2.67
C GLY A 743 1.69 25.12 1.20
N GLY A 744 2.98 25.28 0.87
CA GLY A 744 3.42 25.42 -0.51
C GLY A 744 3.38 24.07 -1.23
N VAL A 745 2.73 24.04 -2.41
CA VAL A 745 2.70 22.85 -3.27
C VAL A 745 3.90 22.91 -4.22
N THR A 746 4.75 21.89 -4.17
CA THR A 746 5.84 21.68 -5.15
C THR A 746 5.48 20.51 -6.05
N SER A 747 5.59 20.72 -7.35
CA SER A 747 5.42 19.69 -8.36
C SER A 747 6.77 19.08 -8.69
N GLN A 748 6.84 17.74 -8.72
CA GLN A 748 8.01 16.99 -9.18
C GLN A 748 7.57 15.97 -10.21
N LEU A 749 8.45 15.62 -11.14
CA LEU A 749 8.17 14.52 -12.07
C LEU A 749 7.95 13.23 -11.28
N ALA A 750 6.92 12.47 -11.65
CA ALA A 750 6.69 11.15 -11.07
C ALA A 750 7.90 10.26 -11.33
N ARG A 751 8.23 9.42 -10.36
CA ARG A 751 9.34 8.48 -10.48
C ARG A 751 8.93 7.25 -11.27
N MET A 752 9.90 6.62 -11.92
CA MET A 752 9.73 5.34 -12.58
C MET A 752 9.25 4.30 -11.54
N SER A 753 8.30 3.47 -11.93
CA SER A 753 7.94 2.29 -11.14
C SER A 753 8.84 1.13 -11.50
N PRO A 754 9.22 0.27 -10.56
CA PRO A 754 9.97 -0.94 -10.85
C PRO A 754 9.25 -1.84 -11.87
N ILE A 755 10.00 -2.51 -12.75
CA ILE A 755 9.47 -3.37 -13.81
C ILE A 755 10.03 -4.78 -13.66
N TYR A 756 9.15 -5.80 -13.73
CA TYR A 756 9.60 -7.20 -13.78
C TYR A 756 10.12 -7.55 -15.15
N GLU A 757 11.33 -8.08 -15.24
CA GLU A 757 11.98 -8.46 -16.48
C GLU A 757 12.67 -9.81 -16.34
N LEU A 758 12.67 -10.59 -17.43
CA LEU A 758 13.37 -11.87 -17.54
C LEU A 758 14.60 -11.69 -18.45
N PHE A 759 15.76 -11.52 -17.83
CA PHE A 759 17.02 -11.30 -18.55
C PHE A 759 18.21 -11.91 -17.84
N LYS A 760 19.32 -12.01 -18.55
CA LYS A 760 20.58 -12.47 -17.98
C LYS A 760 21.27 -11.33 -17.25
N VAL A 761 21.25 -11.36 -15.93
CA VAL A 761 21.93 -10.36 -15.08
C VAL A 761 23.45 -10.40 -15.38
N PRO A 762 24.13 -9.25 -15.52
CA PRO A 762 25.58 -9.23 -15.74
C PRO A 762 26.36 -10.11 -14.77
N GLY A 763 27.17 -11.04 -15.32
CA GLY A 763 27.89 -12.05 -14.55
C GLY A 763 27.13 -13.36 -14.29
N GLN A 764 25.88 -13.52 -14.72
CA GLN A 764 25.14 -14.78 -14.71
C GLN A 764 25.22 -15.50 -16.04
N THR A 765 24.96 -16.81 -16.04
CA THR A 765 25.01 -17.66 -17.25
C THR A 765 23.63 -17.83 -17.91
N ALA A 766 22.55 -17.73 -17.15
CA ALA A 766 21.17 -17.91 -17.59
C ALA A 766 20.30 -16.71 -17.23
N PRO A 767 19.20 -16.45 -17.97
CA PRO A 767 18.20 -15.46 -17.58
C PRO A 767 17.55 -15.83 -16.24
N SER A 768 17.29 -14.82 -15.41
CA SER A 768 16.52 -14.90 -14.16
C SER A 768 15.42 -13.82 -14.16
N PHE A 769 14.38 -14.07 -13.39
CA PHE A 769 13.26 -13.12 -13.23
C PHE A 769 13.62 -12.09 -12.17
N ASN A 770 13.65 -10.83 -12.57
CA ASN A 770 14.14 -9.73 -11.74
C ASN A 770 13.16 -8.57 -11.74
N LEU A 771 13.20 -7.79 -10.67
CA LEU A 771 12.54 -6.49 -10.58
C LEU A 771 13.61 -5.42 -10.69
N VAL A 772 13.45 -4.45 -11.59
CA VAL A 772 14.47 -3.46 -11.92
C VAL A 772 13.96 -2.04 -11.78
N ASP A 773 14.86 -1.11 -11.42
CA ASP A 773 14.62 0.33 -11.39
C ASP A 773 15.91 1.10 -11.69
N ALA A 774 15.80 2.33 -12.19
CA ALA A 774 16.94 3.12 -12.65
C ALA A 774 17.20 4.34 -11.76
N PHE A 775 18.49 4.66 -11.56
CA PHE A 775 18.93 5.86 -10.84
C PHE A 775 19.49 6.93 -11.75
N VAL A 776 19.22 8.18 -11.40
CA VAL A 776 19.85 9.38 -11.97
C VAL A 776 20.49 10.22 -10.86
N PRO A 777 21.49 11.05 -11.12
CA PRO A 777 22.03 11.98 -10.12
C PRO A 777 20.96 12.95 -9.60
N VAL A 778 21.01 13.27 -8.30
CA VAL A 778 20.15 14.31 -7.73
C VAL A 778 20.51 15.65 -8.34
N SER A 779 19.55 16.34 -8.91
CA SER A 779 19.71 17.70 -9.46
C SER A 779 18.46 18.54 -9.18
N MET A 780 18.64 19.87 -9.17
CA MET A 780 17.50 20.79 -8.98
C MET A 780 16.56 20.68 -10.20
N GLY A 781 15.28 20.42 -9.95
CA GLY A 781 14.28 20.28 -11.02
C GLY A 781 14.52 19.11 -11.98
N ASP A 782 15.22 18.07 -11.54
CA ASP A 782 15.56 16.88 -12.34
C ASP A 782 16.27 17.22 -13.67
N GLN A 783 17.15 18.24 -13.69
CA GLN A 783 17.85 18.69 -14.90
C GLN A 783 18.88 17.68 -15.38
N ILE A 784 19.50 16.90 -14.48
CA ILE A 784 20.46 15.86 -14.85
C ILE A 784 19.71 14.53 -14.91
N GLN A 785 19.53 14.01 -16.11
CA GLN A 785 18.76 12.78 -16.39
C GLN A 785 19.64 11.67 -16.99
N THR A 786 20.96 11.80 -16.92
CA THR A 786 21.86 10.71 -17.25
C THR A 786 21.75 9.60 -16.20
N MET A 787 21.85 8.35 -16.64
CA MET A 787 21.79 7.20 -15.75
C MET A 787 23.01 7.16 -14.82
N ALA A 788 22.78 6.95 -13.52
CA ALA A 788 23.83 6.73 -12.52
C ALA A 788 23.99 5.24 -12.18
N GLY A 789 22.94 4.48 -12.34
CA GLY A 789 22.95 3.03 -12.12
C GLY A 789 21.59 2.38 -12.28
N LEU A 790 21.60 1.06 -12.29
CA LEU A 790 20.43 0.18 -12.36
C LEU A 790 20.39 -0.69 -11.11
N ILE A 791 19.30 -0.65 -10.34
CA ILE A 791 19.04 -1.59 -9.24
C ILE A 791 18.28 -2.79 -9.76
N VAL A 792 18.73 -3.98 -9.38
CA VAL A 792 18.17 -5.28 -9.76
C VAL A 792 17.88 -6.07 -8.50
N ALA A 793 16.65 -6.47 -8.31
CA ALA A 793 16.19 -7.34 -7.23
C ALA A 793 15.82 -8.71 -7.78
N GLY A 794 16.51 -9.77 -7.34
CA GLY A 794 16.22 -11.14 -7.73
C GLY A 794 14.88 -11.61 -7.19
N SER A 795 14.07 -12.25 -8.06
CA SER A 795 12.75 -12.80 -7.72
C SER A 795 12.71 -14.33 -7.74
N ASP A 796 13.69 -14.99 -8.33
CA ASP A 796 13.75 -16.45 -8.35
C ASP A 796 14.15 -17.01 -6.97
N PRO A 797 13.68 -18.20 -6.57
CA PRO A 797 13.95 -18.75 -5.24
C PRO A 797 15.43 -18.89 -4.87
N SER A 798 16.32 -18.97 -5.87
CA SER A 798 17.77 -19.09 -5.68
C SER A 798 18.46 -17.77 -5.28
N ASP A 799 17.90 -16.64 -5.70
CA ASP A 799 18.46 -15.30 -5.49
C ASP A 799 17.42 -14.30 -4.95
N TYR A 800 16.31 -14.80 -4.42
CA TYR A 800 15.22 -14.00 -3.88
C TYR A 800 15.71 -12.94 -2.89
N GLY A 801 15.35 -11.68 -3.18
CA GLY A 801 15.71 -10.54 -2.34
C GLY A 801 17.17 -10.11 -2.41
N LYS A 802 17.97 -10.69 -3.32
CA LYS A 802 19.33 -10.23 -3.57
C LYS A 802 19.30 -8.94 -4.38
N LEU A 803 19.71 -7.85 -3.75
CA LEU A 803 19.79 -6.54 -4.38
C LEU A 803 21.18 -6.31 -4.97
N THR A 804 21.25 -5.95 -6.23
CA THR A 804 22.50 -5.56 -6.92
C THR A 804 22.30 -4.23 -7.62
N VAL A 805 23.25 -3.30 -7.46
CA VAL A 805 23.25 -2.04 -8.18
C VAL A 805 24.43 -2.04 -9.16
N PHE A 806 24.12 -1.88 -10.43
CA PHE A 806 25.09 -1.73 -11.51
C PHE A 806 25.30 -0.23 -11.75
N GLN A 807 26.43 0.28 -11.31
CA GLN A 807 26.82 1.67 -11.55
C GLN A 807 27.26 1.85 -13.00
N THR A 808 26.71 2.82 -13.69
CA THR A 808 27.02 3.13 -15.10
C THR A 808 27.86 4.41 -15.22
N PRO A 809 28.69 4.54 -16.26
CA PRO A 809 29.15 5.86 -16.68
C PRO A 809 27.92 6.71 -17.08
N PRO A 810 28.05 8.03 -17.19
CA PRO A 810 26.95 8.90 -17.63
C PRO A 810 26.51 8.52 -19.07
N ILE A 811 25.44 7.73 -19.17
CA ILE A 811 24.71 7.42 -20.40
C ILE A 811 23.32 8.04 -20.31
N ASP A 812 22.61 8.13 -21.40
CA ASP A 812 21.25 8.67 -21.40
C ASP A 812 20.33 7.79 -20.56
N GLY A 813 19.68 8.39 -19.55
CA GLY A 813 18.74 7.73 -18.65
C GLY A 813 17.33 7.65 -19.24
N PRO A 814 16.40 6.97 -18.57
CA PRO A 814 15.05 6.70 -19.10
C PRO A 814 14.31 7.91 -19.65
N ALA A 815 14.36 9.05 -18.97
CA ALA A 815 13.67 10.27 -19.42
C ALA A 815 14.34 10.93 -20.63
N LEU A 816 15.68 10.87 -20.76
CA LEU A 816 16.38 11.33 -21.97
C LEU A 816 16.10 10.40 -23.15
N ILE A 817 16.09 9.10 -22.91
CA ILE A 817 15.73 8.09 -23.93
C ILE A 817 14.30 8.32 -24.44
N ASP A 818 13.36 8.68 -23.58
CA ASP A 818 12.00 9.05 -23.99
C ASP A 818 12.00 10.28 -24.92
N ALA A 819 12.79 11.30 -24.56
CA ALA A 819 12.97 12.49 -25.40
C ALA A 819 13.63 12.14 -26.76
N ASP A 820 14.63 11.27 -26.78
CA ASP A 820 15.28 10.80 -28.01
C ASP A 820 14.31 10.02 -28.92
N ILE A 821 13.47 9.18 -28.32
CA ILE A 821 12.39 8.48 -29.04
C ILE A 821 11.44 9.50 -29.68
N ALA A 822 10.98 10.47 -28.92
CA ALA A 822 10.05 11.51 -29.40
C ALA A 822 10.68 12.41 -30.48
N ALA A 823 11.98 12.69 -30.36
CA ALA A 823 12.73 13.50 -31.36
C ALA A 823 13.08 12.74 -32.63
N THR A 824 13.05 11.40 -32.62
CA THR A 824 13.36 10.57 -33.78
C THR A 824 12.32 10.75 -34.88
N GLN A 825 12.72 11.25 -36.05
CA GLN A 825 11.81 11.62 -37.14
C GLN A 825 10.88 10.47 -37.55
N ALA A 826 11.38 9.23 -37.63
CA ALA A 826 10.57 8.07 -38.01
C ALA A 826 9.43 7.84 -37.01
N VAL A 827 9.71 7.97 -35.69
CA VAL A 827 8.74 7.80 -34.60
C VAL A 827 7.76 8.96 -34.55
N SER A 828 8.24 10.22 -34.52
CA SER A 828 7.42 11.42 -34.42
C SER A 828 6.47 11.58 -35.61
N THR A 829 6.95 11.31 -36.82
CA THR A 829 6.09 11.31 -38.01
C THR A 829 4.99 10.27 -37.93
N LYS A 830 5.31 9.05 -37.42
CA LYS A 830 4.35 7.97 -37.28
C LYS A 830 3.32 8.29 -36.19
N ILE A 831 3.73 8.84 -35.04
CA ILE A 831 2.82 9.31 -33.98
C ILE A 831 1.87 10.36 -34.55
N THR A 832 2.40 11.38 -35.23
CA THR A 832 1.58 12.46 -35.81
C THR A 832 0.56 11.91 -36.81
N PHE A 833 0.98 10.99 -37.70
CA PHE A 833 0.08 10.38 -38.67
C PHE A 833 -1.03 9.53 -38.04
N LEU A 834 -0.66 8.73 -37.02
CA LEU A 834 -1.59 7.79 -36.39
C LEU A 834 -2.47 8.46 -35.33
N ASN A 835 -2.13 9.64 -34.80
CA ASN A 835 -2.98 10.43 -33.90
C ASN A 835 -4.01 11.28 -34.67
N GLN A 836 -3.98 11.26 -35.98
CA GLN A 836 -4.99 11.90 -36.85
C GLN A 836 -6.12 10.90 -37.17
N SER A 837 -7.29 11.42 -37.49
CA SER A 837 -8.35 10.66 -38.19
C SER A 837 -8.93 9.43 -37.46
N GLY A 838 -9.02 9.46 -36.14
CA GLY A 838 -9.80 8.46 -35.38
C GLY A 838 -8.99 7.27 -34.86
N SER A 839 -7.69 7.39 -34.85
CA SER A 839 -6.79 6.51 -34.09
C SER A 839 -5.96 7.30 -33.07
N SER A 840 -5.37 6.61 -32.11
CA SER A 840 -4.43 7.16 -31.13
C SER A 840 -3.29 6.19 -30.84
N VAL A 841 -2.12 6.74 -30.60
CA VAL A 841 -0.92 5.99 -30.22
C VAL A 841 -0.87 5.87 -28.71
N LEU A 842 -0.47 4.70 -28.22
CA LEU A 842 -0.12 4.45 -26.83
C LEU A 842 1.29 3.86 -26.79
N LEU A 843 2.14 4.40 -25.95
CA LEU A 843 3.46 3.85 -25.67
C LEU A 843 3.41 3.00 -24.41
N GLY A 844 4.03 1.83 -24.45
CA GLY A 844 4.19 0.99 -23.25
C GLY A 844 5.28 1.52 -22.31
N SER A 845 5.47 0.86 -21.21
CA SER A 845 6.53 1.15 -20.25
C SER A 845 7.91 0.96 -20.89
N LEU A 846 8.83 1.86 -20.56
CA LEU A 846 10.21 1.81 -21.07
C LEU A 846 11.01 0.80 -20.23
N GLN A 847 11.39 -0.32 -20.83
CA GLN A 847 12.20 -1.37 -20.22
C GLN A 847 13.68 -1.03 -20.33
N VAL A 848 14.47 -1.37 -19.33
CA VAL A 848 15.90 -1.07 -19.22
C VAL A 848 16.69 -2.36 -19.08
N VAL A 849 17.21 -2.88 -20.15
CA VAL A 849 17.81 -4.22 -20.21
C VAL A 849 19.32 -4.17 -20.48
N PRO A 850 20.15 -4.68 -19.57
CA PRO A 850 21.57 -4.86 -19.83
C PRO A 850 21.78 -6.05 -20.78
N VAL A 851 22.50 -5.82 -21.88
CA VAL A 851 22.82 -6.83 -22.91
C VAL A 851 24.32 -6.85 -23.11
N GLY A 852 24.99 -7.91 -22.65
CA GLY A 852 26.46 -7.95 -22.62
C GLY A 852 27.03 -6.84 -21.73
N ASN A 853 27.82 -5.94 -22.31
CA ASN A 853 28.38 -4.77 -21.65
C ASN A 853 27.66 -3.45 -22.06
N SER A 854 26.48 -3.55 -22.64
CA SER A 854 25.73 -2.41 -23.18
C SER A 854 24.36 -2.31 -22.56
N MET A 855 23.78 -1.10 -22.57
CA MET A 855 22.43 -0.86 -22.10
C MET A 855 21.51 -0.66 -23.31
N LEU A 856 20.45 -1.44 -23.38
CA LEU A 856 19.37 -1.30 -24.35
C LEU A 856 18.07 -0.93 -23.66
N TYR A 857 17.29 -0.10 -24.32
CA TYR A 857 15.93 0.24 -23.89
C TYR A 857 14.94 -0.29 -24.92
N PHE A 858 13.81 -0.80 -24.42
CA PHE A 858 12.76 -1.34 -25.27
C PHE A 858 11.44 -0.68 -24.91
N ARG A 859 10.65 -0.33 -25.92
CA ARG A 859 9.36 0.28 -25.73
C ARG A 859 8.35 -0.22 -26.75
N PRO A 860 7.27 -0.87 -26.35
CA PRO A 860 6.19 -1.25 -27.25
C PRO A 860 5.41 -0.01 -27.71
N PHE A 861 5.00 -0.02 -28.96
CA PHE A 861 4.22 1.03 -29.60
C PHE A 861 2.87 0.46 -30.04
N TYR A 862 1.81 0.87 -29.37
CA TYR A 862 0.45 0.41 -29.64
C TYR A 862 -0.36 1.45 -30.38
N VAL A 863 -1.29 0.98 -31.21
CA VAL A 863 -2.28 1.81 -31.91
C VAL A 863 -3.67 1.34 -31.57
N GLN A 864 -4.56 2.27 -31.24
CA GLN A 864 -5.96 1.97 -30.95
C GLN A 864 -6.90 2.90 -31.72
N SER A 865 -8.11 2.42 -32.01
CA SER A 865 -9.19 3.26 -32.56
C SER A 865 -9.79 4.14 -31.48
N SER A 866 -10.04 5.43 -31.78
CA SER A 866 -10.71 6.36 -30.86
C SER A 866 -12.19 5.99 -30.60
N ARG A 867 -12.84 5.27 -31.55
CA ARG A 867 -14.25 4.84 -31.42
C ARG A 867 -14.42 3.55 -30.61
N ASN A 868 -13.41 2.67 -30.65
CA ASN A 868 -13.43 1.40 -29.96
C ASN A 868 -12.01 1.12 -29.45
N PRO A 869 -11.63 1.73 -28.32
CA PRO A 869 -10.27 1.67 -27.82
C PRO A 869 -9.90 0.23 -27.43
N PHE A 870 -8.98 -0.31 -28.21
CA PHE A 870 -8.37 -1.58 -27.90
C PHE A 870 -6.97 -1.61 -28.56
N PRO A 871 -5.92 -1.46 -27.76
CA PRO A 871 -4.56 -1.34 -28.26
C PRO A 871 -4.11 -2.58 -29.02
N LYS A 872 -3.53 -2.37 -30.20
CA LYS A 872 -2.81 -3.37 -31.00
C LYS A 872 -1.35 -3.00 -31.04
N LEU A 873 -0.48 -3.96 -30.94
CA LEU A 873 0.95 -3.76 -31.07
C LEU A 873 1.31 -3.57 -32.54
N ASP A 874 1.80 -2.40 -32.88
CA ASP A 874 2.06 -2.03 -34.27
C ASP A 874 3.55 -1.91 -34.58
N TYR A 875 4.33 -1.32 -33.66
CA TYR A 875 5.76 -1.13 -33.78
C TYR A 875 6.51 -1.46 -32.51
N TYR A 876 7.82 -1.60 -32.65
CA TYR A 876 8.78 -1.77 -31.58
C TYR A 876 9.82 -0.67 -31.66
N ILE A 877 10.09 -0.06 -30.52
CA ILE A 877 11.15 0.91 -30.36
C ILE A 877 12.27 0.24 -29.58
N VAL A 878 13.46 0.24 -30.13
CA VAL A 878 14.68 -0.23 -29.46
C VAL A 878 15.68 0.91 -29.45
N VAL A 879 16.20 1.26 -28.28
CA VAL A 879 17.20 2.31 -28.17
C VAL A 879 18.49 1.73 -27.64
N TYR A 880 19.57 2.00 -28.34
CA TYR A 880 20.92 1.69 -27.89
C TYR A 880 21.49 2.93 -27.20
N ALA A 881 21.54 2.87 -25.86
CA ALA A 881 21.93 4.00 -25.05
C ALA A 881 23.32 4.52 -25.40
N GLY A 882 23.40 5.81 -25.63
CA GLY A 882 24.63 6.56 -25.80
C GLY A 882 24.92 7.49 -24.64
N SER A 883 25.85 8.37 -24.80
CA SER A 883 26.14 9.48 -23.90
C SER A 883 25.82 10.80 -24.58
N GLN A 884 25.14 11.71 -23.85
CA GLN A 884 24.89 13.07 -24.31
C GLN A 884 24.14 13.15 -25.67
N GLY A 885 23.06 12.37 -25.84
CA GLY A 885 22.24 12.40 -27.03
C GLY A 885 22.84 11.64 -28.26
N THR A 886 23.80 10.75 -28.02
CA THR A 886 24.33 9.87 -29.07
C THR A 886 23.60 8.53 -29.14
N SER A 887 22.45 8.41 -28.47
CA SER A 887 21.60 7.23 -28.50
C SER A 887 21.08 6.97 -29.90
N ARG A 888 21.01 5.68 -30.31
CA ARG A 888 20.50 5.26 -31.60
C ARG A 888 19.16 4.58 -31.44
N VAL A 889 18.18 4.94 -32.25
CA VAL A 889 16.80 4.43 -32.15
C VAL A 889 16.53 3.56 -33.38
N GLY A 890 16.16 2.29 -33.13
CA GLY A 890 15.58 1.38 -34.13
C GLY A 890 14.06 1.34 -33.96
N PHE A 891 13.33 1.41 -35.07
CA PHE A 891 11.87 1.50 -35.08
C PHE A 891 11.31 0.69 -36.25
N ASP A 892 10.69 -0.46 -35.96
CA ASP A 892 10.14 -1.34 -36.99
C ASP A 892 8.92 -2.13 -36.45
N THR A 893 8.22 -2.83 -37.33
CA THR A 893 7.02 -3.64 -37.06
C THR A 893 7.29 -4.93 -36.30
N THR A 894 8.55 -5.33 -36.18
CA THR A 894 8.99 -6.48 -35.39
C THR A 894 10.21 -6.13 -34.55
N LEU A 895 10.33 -6.71 -33.36
CA LEU A 895 11.51 -6.53 -32.53
C LEU A 895 12.80 -6.95 -33.26
N THR A 896 12.74 -8.04 -34.00
CA THR A 896 13.89 -8.53 -34.81
C THR A 896 14.30 -7.51 -35.87
N ALA A 897 13.37 -6.91 -36.60
CA ALA A 897 13.66 -5.91 -37.59
C ALA A 897 14.22 -4.61 -36.98
N ALA A 898 13.67 -4.15 -35.86
CA ALA A 898 14.20 -2.99 -35.12
C ALA A 898 15.64 -3.23 -34.62
N LEU A 899 15.96 -4.46 -34.17
CA LEU A 899 17.31 -4.84 -33.78
C LEU A 899 18.24 -4.97 -35.01
N GLN A 900 17.73 -5.47 -36.14
CA GLN A 900 18.50 -5.54 -37.42
C GLN A 900 18.86 -4.15 -37.94
N ASP A 901 17.91 -3.22 -37.83
CA ASP A 901 18.13 -1.81 -38.21
C ASP A 901 19.25 -1.18 -37.37
N LEU A 902 19.27 -1.40 -36.07
CA LEU A 902 20.28 -0.88 -35.14
C LEU A 902 21.66 -1.51 -35.33
N PHE A 903 21.73 -2.83 -35.50
CA PHE A 903 22.99 -3.60 -35.44
C PHE A 903 23.42 -4.18 -36.78
N GLN A 904 22.62 -4.05 -37.82
CA GLN A 904 22.84 -4.61 -39.19
C GLN A 904 23.15 -6.13 -39.13
N VAL A 905 22.33 -6.87 -38.33
CA VAL A 905 22.53 -8.28 -38.01
C VAL A 905 21.39 -9.11 -38.58
N SER A 906 21.72 -10.22 -39.25
CA SER A 906 20.71 -11.26 -39.57
C SER A 906 20.44 -12.08 -38.28
N LEU A 907 19.38 -11.79 -37.56
CA LEU A 907 18.96 -12.58 -36.42
C LEU A 907 18.07 -13.75 -36.89
N PRO A 908 18.23 -14.99 -36.37
CA PRO A 908 17.28 -16.06 -36.67
C PRO A 908 15.90 -15.65 -36.13
N GLY A 909 14.91 -15.58 -37.00
CA GLY A 909 13.56 -15.19 -36.62
C GLY A 909 13.01 -16.12 -35.56
N GLN A 910 12.42 -15.55 -34.49
CA GLN A 910 11.48 -16.28 -33.67
C GLN A 910 10.31 -16.65 -34.59
N THR A 911 10.30 -17.88 -35.04
CA THR A 911 9.15 -18.45 -35.76
C THR A 911 8.01 -18.55 -34.75
N GLY A 912 7.21 -17.49 -34.68
CA GLY A 912 5.82 -17.68 -34.32
C GLY A 912 5.31 -18.78 -35.23
N THR A 913 4.72 -19.83 -34.70
CA THR A 913 4.02 -20.85 -35.43
C THR A 913 2.81 -20.23 -36.14
N GLY A 914 3.09 -19.42 -37.16
CA GLY A 914 2.16 -18.93 -38.13
C GLY A 914 2.60 -19.57 -39.44
N THR A 915 1.74 -20.31 -40.04
CA THR A 915 1.85 -20.88 -41.38
C THR A 915 2.60 -19.97 -42.31
N THR A 916 3.77 -20.42 -42.71
CA THR A 916 4.57 -19.83 -43.81
C THR A 916 3.66 -19.67 -45.03
N PRO A 917 3.55 -18.46 -45.61
CA PRO A 917 3.06 -18.40 -46.97
C PRO A 917 4.06 -19.14 -47.86
N PRO A 918 3.61 -19.85 -48.88
CA PRO A 918 4.50 -20.60 -49.74
C PRO A 918 5.52 -19.63 -50.34
N THR A 919 6.80 -19.99 -50.25
CA THR A 919 7.91 -19.36 -50.95
C THR A 919 7.63 -19.33 -52.43
N GLY A 920 6.98 -18.25 -52.87
CA GLY A 920 6.98 -17.89 -54.27
C GLY A 920 8.36 -17.33 -54.57
N SER A 921 9.07 -17.93 -55.49
CA SER A 921 10.30 -17.45 -56.07
C SER A 921 10.20 -15.95 -56.32
N THR A 922 11.06 -15.16 -55.72
CA THR A 922 11.30 -13.77 -56.11
C THR A 922 11.84 -13.75 -57.52
N SER A 923 10.93 -13.63 -58.46
CA SER A 923 11.31 -13.12 -59.77
C SER A 923 11.85 -11.69 -59.60
N PRO A 924 12.93 -11.31 -60.26
CA PRO A 924 13.44 -9.94 -60.16
C PRO A 924 12.30 -8.99 -60.56
N VAL A 925 12.05 -7.99 -59.73
CA VAL A 925 11.10 -6.90 -60.01
C VAL A 925 11.44 -6.39 -61.41
N SER A 926 10.50 -6.46 -62.33
CA SER A 926 10.80 -6.12 -63.69
C SER A 926 11.30 -4.66 -63.73
N GLN A 927 12.32 -4.38 -64.58
CA GLN A 927 12.88 -3.02 -64.76
C GLN A 927 11.78 -1.98 -64.99
N ASN A 928 10.65 -2.39 -65.49
CA ASN A 928 9.50 -1.56 -65.79
C ASN A 928 8.74 -1.15 -64.48
N VAL A 929 8.58 -2.04 -63.51
CA VAL A 929 7.96 -1.73 -62.21
C VAL A 929 8.86 -0.79 -61.37
N GLN A 930 10.17 -1.00 -61.44
CA GLN A 930 11.14 -0.13 -60.76
C GLN A 930 11.15 1.30 -61.38
N ALA A 931 11.00 1.40 -62.68
CA ALA A 931 10.92 2.69 -63.39
C ALA A 931 9.60 3.42 -63.04
N LEU A 932 8.48 2.71 -62.94
CA LEU A 932 7.19 3.29 -62.55
C LEU A 932 7.19 3.77 -61.10
N ILE A 933 7.86 3.06 -60.19
CA ILE A 933 8.02 3.51 -58.79
C ILE A 933 8.86 4.79 -58.71
N SER A 934 9.93 4.86 -59.46
CA SER A 934 10.78 6.06 -59.58
C SER A 934 10.03 7.24 -60.14
N GLN A 935 9.20 7.02 -61.19
CA GLN A 935 8.38 8.06 -61.77
C GLN A 935 7.28 8.56 -60.80
N ALA A 936 6.60 7.67 -60.08
CA ALA A 936 5.62 8.04 -59.08
C ALA A 936 6.21 8.92 -57.98
N ASN A 937 7.43 8.59 -57.51
CA ASN A 937 8.15 9.40 -56.53
C ASN A 937 8.52 10.79 -57.08
N SER A 938 8.94 10.86 -58.32
CA SER A 938 9.27 12.13 -59.01
C SER A 938 8.03 13.04 -59.07
N ASP A 939 6.92 12.49 -59.61
CA ASP A 939 5.68 13.23 -59.80
C ASP A 939 5.08 13.70 -58.43
N PHE A 940 5.18 12.87 -57.41
CA PHE A 940 4.78 13.26 -56.04
C PHE A 940 5.62 14.41 -55.49
N ASN A 941 6.95 14.35 -55.62
CA ASN A 941 7.85 15.41 -55.15
C ASN A 941 7.63 16.72 -55.89
N GLN A 942 7.36 16.66 -57.21
CA GLN A 942 7.05 17.82 -58.02
C GLN A 942 5.70 18.44 -57.58
N ALA A 943 4.64 17.62 -57.39
CA ALA A 943 3.38 18.08 -56.88
C ALA A 943 3.50 18.78 -55.54
N GLN A 944 4.30 18.24 -54.62
CA GLN A 944 4.56 18.87 -53.32
C GLN A 944 5.32 20.22 -53.47
N THR A 945 6.19 20.33 -54.43
CA THR A 945 6.95 21.56 -54.70
C THR A 945 6.01 22.65 -55.23
N ASP A 946 5.14 22.30 -56.18
CA ASP A 946 4.16 23.21 -56.78
C ASP A 946 3.09 23.64 -55.78
N LEU A 947 2.66 22.71 -54.90
CA LEU A 947 1.76 23.03 -53.78
C LEU A 947 2.38 24.05 -52.83
N LYS A 948 3.62 23.87 -52.43
CA LYS A 948 4.37 24.82 -51.57
C LYS A 948 4.60 26.17 -52.26
N ALA A 949 4.77 26.19 -53.57
CA ALA A 949 4.88 27.41 -54.32
C ALA A 949 3.56 28.13 -54.61
N GLY A 950 2.42 27.54 -54.20
CA GLY A 950 1.07 28.10 -54.42
C GLY A 950 0.60 27.93 -55.87
N ASN A 951 1.25 27.13 -56.67
CA ASN A 951 0.94 26.89 -58.10
C ASN A 951 -0.07 25.72 -58.20
N PHE A 952 -1.32 25.99 -57.88
CA PHE A 952 -2.37 24.97 -57.86
C PHE A 952 -2.71 24.36 -59.25
N ALA A 953 -2.43 25.07 -60.32
CA ALA A 953 -2.64 24.57 -61.67
C ALA A 953 -1.61 23.49 -62.04
N ALA A 954 -0.33 23.72 -61.73
CA ALA A 954 0.73 22.73 -61.90
C ALA A 954 0.54 21.55 -60.93
N TYR A 955 0.20 21.80 -59.66
CA TYR A 955 -0.12 20.75 -58.71
C TYR A 955 -1.20 19.80 -59.22
N GLY A 956 -2.31 20.33 -59.75
CA GLY A 956 -3.39 19.49 -60.30
C GLY A 956 -2.92 18.65 -61.54
N THR A 957 -1.97 19.16 -62.32
CA THR A 957 -1.38 18.43 -63.44
C THR A 957 -0.48 17.29 -62.95
N ASP A 958 0.35 17.55 -61.96
CA ASP A 958 1.28 16.56 -61.40
C ASP A 958 0.53 15.48 -60.63
N GLU A 959 -0.53 15.82 -59.95
CA GLU A 959 -1.41 14.86 -59.26
C GLU A 959 -2.09 13.91 -60.27
N ALA A 960 -2.55 14.43 -61.40
CA ALA A 960 -3.11 13.62 -62.45
C ALA A 960 -2.05 12.69 -63.11
N ALA A 961 -0.82 13.15 -63.23
CA ALA A 961 0.31 12.35 -63.71
C ALA A 961 0.63 11.21 -62.74
N LEU A 962 0.71 11.51 -61.43
CA LEU A 962 0.91 10.53 -60.36
C LEU A 962 -0.17 9.46 -60.37
N GLN A 963 -1.46 9.84 -60.47
CA GLN A 963 -2.55 8.89 -60.59
C GLN A 963 -2.42 7.94 -61.77
N LYS A 964 -1.97 8.45 -62.91
CA LYS A 964 -1.75 7.65 -64.10
C LYS A 964 -0.61 6.62 -63.90
N VAL A 965 0.48 7.03 -63.27
CA VAL A 965 1.61 6.14 -62.99
C VAL A 965 1.21 5.07 -61.96
N ILE A 966 0.41 5.41 -60.92
CA ILE A 966 -0.13 4.46 -59.96
C ILE A 966 -1.04 3.44 -60.67
N GLN A 967 -1.90 3.84 -61.61
CA GLN A 967 -2.71 2.93 -62.39
C GLN A 967 -1.88 1.96 -63.27
N GLN A 968 -0.81 2.45 -63.83
CA GLN A 968 0.14 1.61 -64.56
C GLN A 968 0.88 0.62 -63.68
N LEU A 969 1.19 1.03 -62.47
CA LEU A 969 1.81 0.20 -61.43
C LEU A 969 0.87 -0.93 -60.99
N VAL A 970 -0.41 -0.61 -60.74
CA VAL A 970 -1.46 -1.59 -60.42
C VAL A 970 -1.64 -2.61 -61.57
N GLN A 971 -1.62 -2.16 -62.84
CA GLN A 971 -1.71 -3.05 -63.99
C GLN A 971 -0.46 -3.93 -64.12
N ALA A 972 0.71 -3.39 -63.87
CA ALA A 972 1.99 -4.12 -63.96
C ALA A 972 2.19 -5.12 -62.80
N THR A 973 1.56 -4.93 -61.64
CA THR A 973 1.66 -5.78 -60.45
C THR A 973 0.50 -6.80 -60.33
N GLY A 974 -0.52 -6.70 -61.18
CA GLY A 974 -1.64 -7.65 -61.20
C GLY A 974 -2.59 -7.58 -60.01
N THR A 975 -2.56 -6.50 -59.17
CA THR A 975 -3.44 -6.33 -58.03
C THR A 975 -4.74 -5.65 -58.44
N PRO A 976 -5.95 -6.15 -58.08
CA PRO A 976 -7.21 -5.48 -58.43
C PRO A 976 -7.31 -4.12 -57.69
N GLY A 977 -7.50 -3.03 -58.39
CA GLY A 977 -7.70 -1.71 -57.84
C GLY A 977 -8.99 -1.62 -57.00
N PRO A 978 -9.10 -0.68 -56.04
CA PRO A 978 -10.31 -0.50 -55.25
C PRO A 978 -11.46 -0.09 -56.16
N SER A 979 -12.58 -0.86 -56.12
CA SER A 979 -13.82 -0.50 -56.79
C SER A 979 -14.39 0.80 -56.24
N LYS A 980 -14.73 1.72 -57.12
CA LYS A 980 -15.50 2.93 -56.76
C LYS A 980 -16.89 2.51 -56.23
N THR A 981 -17.17 2.79 -54.98
CA THR A 981 -18.50 3.10 -54.50
C THR A 981 -18.41 4.33 -53.58
#